data_851129f48276fdbb858b79e021de02ad
#
_entry.id   851129f48276fdbb858b79e021de02ad
#
_cell.length_a   1.000
_cell.length_b   1.000
_cell.length_c   1.000
_cell.angle_alpha   90.00
_cell.angle_beta   90.00
_cell.angle_gamma   90.00
#
_symmetry.space_group_name_H-M   'P 1'
#
loop_
_entity.id
_entity.type
_entity.pdbx_description
1 polymer ?
#
loop_
_entity_poly.entity_id
_entity_poly.type
_entity_poly.pdbx_seq_one_letter_code
_entity_poly.pdbx_strand_id
1 'polypeptide(L)'
;MKNITKAIALCLALLLCLSFPISASALEVNNTAIDTDTKGTLTIYKIDLTNAEKDGVWDSSYVSTGVYDQDVYDALIGAARAGDTDDTSDLGNGETSHGYAVKGVEFTYLRVADIVQFTESTADGVGFDHVEVLYGIDKTKGADLLSTLGLAAGAQRYENAGNSDKLDSANYYYQSDVLVAALNTALETNATTVKNALESYVAANGGTAMPLTDAYGKTSAADMDLGLYLLVETKVPEMVTSTCNPFFVSLPMTSVNGSNATDGGTRWIYDVTIYPKNLTGIPSLEKTLRENKNDTGKHNGTANDITDGYAHTGTASDGDIVDYQIVSTLPSITSESTYLTCYTFIDTLSKGITYNKNDVVLEFFTDSACTGKIATWREGEGKFTVTYSATDAKDSVMTIEMTSDGLKEINTSKAVYTEAGMVNSGYSDCTVRITYAATVNSDASVVYGDDGNPNEVVLTWKRSSQDYYDTLVDDAHVYTYGIELTKLFSDGKGDFSKVEFLLRNKTDGYYVKAVLDEATGIYYVTDHVNKKAEATRFVPVDAGDSKGKVIVKGLEDDEYVIEETKTADGYTLLKKAISVVISQKESTAVCDIYASDVLGLIQNDPRYATIINDTGDLHNMPQKHLEHKLLTASATVDGNQVNMLEDNGSSNAEAPLTVVNTSGFDLPATGDHGVWMYGLAGILLMTASAVCIVVTTRKKSK
;
A
#
# COMPACT_ATOMS: atom_id res chain seq x y z
N MET A 1 23.73 11.54 78.19
CA MET A 1 23.89 11.17 76.75
C MET A 1 22.82 10.18 76.29
N LYS A 2 22.35 9.16 77.02
CA LYS A 2 21.31 8.24 76.50
C LYS A 2 19.93 8.87 76.20
N ASN A 3 19.57 9.98 76.86
CA ASN A 3 18.27 10.62 76.61
C ASN A 3 18.27 11.62 75.46
N ILE A 4 19.43 12.17 75.08
CA ILE A 4 19.58 13.05 73.93
C ILE A 4 19.55 12.25 72.62
N THR A 5 20.17 11.07 72.65
CA THR A 5 20.14 10.14 71.50
C THR A 5 18.73 9.64 71.18
N LYS A 6 17.90 9.41 72.18
CA LYS A 6 16.49 9.00 72.02
C LYS A 6 15.63 10.14 71.53
N ALA A 7 15.89 11.40 71.91
CA ALA A 7 15.18 12.57 71.41
C ALA A 7 15.56 12.88 69.99
N ILE A 8 16.84 12.75 69.61
CA ILE A 8 17.29 12.91 68.23
C ILE A 8 16.73 11.80 67.32
N ALA A 9 16.69 10.54 67.79
CA ALA A 9 16.08 9.44 67.04
C ALA A 9 14.56 9.63 66.85
N LEU A 10 13.87 10.19 67.86
CA LEU A 10 12.44 10.49 67.75
C LEU A 10 12.17 11.69 66.81
N CYS A 11 13.01 12.72 66.85
CA CYS A 11 12.92 13.83 65.90
C CYS A 11 13.27 13.42 64.48
N LEU A 12 14.25 12.52 64.24
CA LEU A 12 14.56 11.98 62.94
C LEU A 12 13.42 11.07 62.44
N ALA A 13 12.79 10.26 63.29
CA ALA A 13 11.64 9.43 62.97
C ALA A 13 10.41 10.30 62.64
N LEU A 14 10.18 11.40 63.37
CA LEU A 14 9.12 12.35 63.03
C LEU A 14 9.41 13.14 61.72
N LEU A 15 10.68 13.48 61.46
CA LEU A 15 11.06 14.08 60.18
C LEU A 15 10.94 13.07 59.00
N LEU A 16 11.23 11.79 59.24
CA LEU A 16 10.98 10.75 58.19
C LEU A 16 9.48 10.43 58.01
N CYS A 17 8.66 10.59 59.06
CA CYS A 17 7.21 10.43 58.94
C CYS A 17 6.53 11.66 58.29
N LEU A 18 7.23 12.81 58.22
CA LEU A 18 6.76 14.00 57.50
C LEU A 18 7.26 14.06 56.07
N SER A 19 8.12 13.14 55.64
CA SER A 19 8.43 12.90 54.25
C SER A 19 7.47 11.85 53.64
N PHE A 20 6.18 11.98 53.92
CA PHE A 20 5.24 11.56 52.88
C PHE A 20 5.59 12.38 51.64
N PRO A 21 5.77 11.74 50.48
CA PRO A 21 5.67 12.53 49.28
C PRO A 21 4.26 13.16 49.35
N ILE A 22 4.18 14.42 49.70
CA ILE A 22 3.14 15.24 49.17
C ILE A 22 3.38 15.04 47.69
N SER A 23 2.60 14.15 47.07
CA SER A 23 2.38 14.22 45.63
C SER A 23 1.97 15.66 45.49
N ALA A 24 2.91 16.50 45.07
CA ALA A 24 2.56 17.78 44.48
C ALA A 24 1.77 17.34 43.25
N SER A 25 0.48 17.15 43.43
CA SER A 25 -0.45 17.28 42.30
C SER A 25 -0.10 18.67 41.79
N ALA A 26 0.61 18.71 40.69
CA ALA A 26 0.75 19.93 39.95
C ALA A 26 -0.69 20.42 39.79
N LEU A 27 -0.94 21.65 40.27
CA LEU A 27 -2.22 22.29 40.03
C LEU A 27 -2.35 22.37 38.54
N GLU A 28 -3.17 21.54 37.95
CA GLU A 28 -3.42 21.57 36.52
C GLU A 28 -4.20 22.84 36.24
N VAL A 29 -3.50 23.86 35.72
CA VAL A 29 -4.15 25.09 35.25
C VAL A 29 -4.65 24.79 33.84
N ASN A 30 -5.88 24.33 33.75
CA ASN A 30 -6.53 24.07 32.45
C ASN A 30 -7.02 25.39 31.84
N ASN A 31 -6.12 26.08 31.12
CA ASN A 31 -6.45 27.27 30.35
C ASN A 31 -7.05 26.90 28.96
N THR A 32 -7.30 25.63 28.71
CA THR A 32 -7.83 25.13 27.42
C THR A 32 -9.31 24.82 27.47
N ALA A 33 -10.01 25.23 28.53
CA ALA A 33 -11.44 25.05 28.63
C ALA A 33 -12.20 25.78 27.51
N ILE A 34 -13.19 25.12 26.94
CA ILE A 34 -14.11 25.73 25.98
C ILE A 34 -14.94 26.80 26.72
N ASP A 35 -14.94 28.03 26.18
CA ASP A 35 -15.79 29.09 26.66
C ASP A 35 -17.23 28.86 26.12
N THR A 36 -18.09 28.31 26.96
CA THR A 36 -19.45 27.94 26.59
C THR A 36 -20.40 29.14 26.46
N ASP A 37 -19.97 30.32 26.88
CA ASP A 37 -20.76 31.57 26.77
C ASP A 37 -20.55 32.26 25.42
N THR A 38 -19.52 31.86 24.68
CA THR A 38 -19.20 32.38 23.34
C THR A 38 -20.03 31.65 22.29
N LYS A 39 -20.52 32.39 21.31
CA LYS A 39 -21.14 31.87 20.10
C LYS A 39 -20.11 31.68 18.99
N GLY A 40 -20.36 30.79 18.06
CA GLY A 40 -19.48 30.54 16.92
C GLY A 40 -19.97 31.24 15.64
N THR A 41 -19.04 31.41 14.71
CA THR A 41 -19.30 31.81 13.32
C THR A 41 -18.72 30.79 12.39
N LEU A 42 -19.47 30.41 11.36
CA LEU A 42 -18.97 29.57 10.29
C LEU A 42 -18.94 30.37 8.99
N THR A 43 -17.77 30.49 8.39
CA THR A 43 -17.57 31.09 7.07
C THR A 43 -17.07 30.03 6.10
N ILE A 44 -17.65 30.00 4.92
CA ILE A 44 -17.29 29.08 3.84
C ILE A 44 -16.88 29.88 2.62
N TYR A 45 -15.73 29.53 2.04
CA TYR A 45 -15.31 29.98 0.72
C TYR A 45 -15.34 28.78 -0.22
N LYS A 46 -16.26 28.79 -1.18
CA LYS A 46 -16.41 27.73 -2.17
C LYS A 46 -15.51 27.98 -3.37
N ILE A 47 -14.70 26.98 -3.72
CA ILE A 47 -13.65 27.11 -4.75
C ILE A 47 -13.88 26.06 -5.83
N ASP A 48 -13.70 26.48 -7.09
CA ASP A 48 -13.62 25.63 -8.27
C ASP A 48 -12.21 25.04 -8.37
N LEU A 49 -12.04 23.88 -7.75
CA LEU A 49 -10.75 23.22 -7.69
C LEU A 49 -10.28 22.73 -9.07
N THR A 50 -11.21 22.28 -9.92
CA THR A 50 -10.90 21.77 -11.24
C THR A 50 -10.16 22.80 -12.09
N ASN A 51 -10.68 24.02 -12.12
CA ASN A 51 -10.01 25.07 -12.87
C ASN A 51 -8.77 25.62 -12.16
N ALA A 52 -8.75 25.65 -10.84
CA ALA A 52 -7.55 26.05 -10.09
C ALA A 52 -6.38 25.07 -10.27
N GLU A 53 -6.67 23.77 -10.33
CA GLU A 53 -5.68 22.73 -10.64
C GLU A 53 -5.22 22.82 -12.11
N LYS A 54 -6.16 22.99 -13.04
CA LYS A 54 -5.87 23.16 -14.47
C LYS A 54 -4.88 24.30 -14.74
N ASP A 55 -5.07 25.40 -14.05
CA ASP A 55 -4.25 26.62 -14.23
C ASP A 55 -2.97 26.57 -13.36
N GLY A 56 -2.74 25.48 -12.63
CA GLY A 56 -1.54 25.24 -11.82
C GLY A 56 -1.39 26.17 -10.60
N VAL A 57 -2.48 26.76 -10.14
CA VAL A 57 -2.49 27.66 -8.98
C VAL A 57 -2.90 26.98 -7.67
N TRP A 58 -3.39 25.75 -7.73
CA TRP A 58 -3.77 24.99 -6.55
C TRP A 58 -2.61 24.17 -6.01
N ASP A 59 -2.37 24.27 -4.69
CA ASP A 59 -1.47 23.36 -3.97
C ASP A 59 -2.27 22.23 -3.32
N SER A 60 -2.08 21.00 -3.80
CA SER A 60 -2.78 19.81 -3.30
C SER A 60 -2.43 19.46 -1.86
N SER A 61 -1.31 19.94 -1.34
CA SER A 61 -0.89 19.75 0.06
C SER A 61 -1.68 20.62 1.04
N TYR A 62 -2.45 21.60 0.56
CA TYR A 62 -3.20 22.50 1.41
C TYR A 62 -4.31 21.78 2.18
N VAL A 63 -4.25 21.90 3.50
CA VAL A 63 -5.28 21.43 4.42
C VAL A 63 -5.90 22.64 5.12
N SER A 64 -7.23 22.76 5.08
CA SER A 64 -7.92 23.83 5.80
C SER A 64 -7.66 23.75 7.30
N THR A 65 -7.16 24.86 7.85
CA THR A 65 -6.77 24.97 9.27
C THR A 65 -7.90 25.39 10.20
N GLY A 66 -9.05 25.72 9.64
CA GLY A 66 -10.19 26.29 10.39
C GLY A 66 -10.14 27.81 10.58
N VAL A 67 -9.09 28.47 10.15
CA VAL A 67 -8.96 29.93 10.16
C VAL A 67 -8.90 30.48 8.75
N TYR A 68 -9.23 31.78 8.62
CA TYR A 68 -9.07 32.49 7.36
C TYR A 68 -7.58 32.49 6.95
N ASP A 69 -7.34 32.08 5.72
CA ASP A 69 -6.00 32.00 5.13
C ASP A 69 -5.89 33.03 4.01
N GLN A 70 -5.06 34.04 4.24
CA GLN A 70 -4.87 35.13 3.30
C GLN A 70 -4.16 34.67 2.03
N ASP A 71 -3.20 33.76 2.14
CA ASP A 71 -2.42 33.27 0.99
C ASP A 71 -3.31 32.45 0.06
N VAL A 72 -4.19 31.59 0.64
CA VAL A 72 -5.19 30.84 -0.12
C VAL A 72 -6.21 31.78 -0.76
N TYR A 73 -6.68 32.78 -0.03
CA TYR A 73 -7.59 33.76 -0.58
C TYR A 73 -6.97 34.52 -1.76
N ASP A 74 -5.76 35.02 -1.60
CA ASP A 74 -5.05 35.79 -2.64
C ASP A 74 -4.75 34.94 -3.87
N ALA A 75 -4.40 33.66 -3.69
CA ALA A 75 -4.09 32.76 -4.79
C ALA A 75 -5.37 32.32 -5.55
N LEU A 76 -6.48 32.06 -4.87
CA LEU A 76 -7.63 31.40 -5.47
C LEU A 76 -8.81 32.34 -5.72
N ILE A 77 -8.93 33.42 -4.97
CA ILE A 77 -10.10 34.33 -5.02
C ILE A 77 -9.67 35.74 -5.42
N GLY A 78 -8.56 36.24 -4.85
CA GLY A 78 -8.09 37.59 -5.09
C GLY A 78 -7.35 37.80 -6.40
N ALA A 79 -6.93 36.73 -7.07
CA ALA A 79 -6.25 36.79 -8.37
C ALA A 79 -7.24 36.56 -9.52
N ALA A 80 -7.00 37.25 -10.63
CA ALA A 80 -7.71 36.96 -11.89
C ALA A 80 -7.35 35.55 -12.39
N ARG A 81 -8.31 34.87 -13.00
CA ARG A 81 -8.09 33.60 -13.66
C ARG A 81 -7.08 33.76 -14.79
N ALA A 82 -6.26 32.73 -15.05
CA ALA A 82 -5.33 32.77 -16.17
C ALA A 82 -6.07 33.02 -17.49
N GLY A 83 -5.72 34.12 -18.17
CA GLY A 83 -6.40 34.56 -19.39
C GLY A 83 -7.61 35.46 -19.20
N ASP A 84 -8.04 35.71 -17.97
CA ASP A 84 -9.12 36.64 -17.63
C ASP A 84 -8.54 38.03 -17.40
N THR A 85 -9.10 39.04 -18.07
CA THR A 85 -8.55 40.42 -18.05
C THR A 85 -9.27 41.34 -17.07
N ASP A 86 -10.41 40.92 -16.52
CA ASP A 86 -11.28 41.73 -15.69
C ASP A 86 -11.49 41.19 -14.27
N ASP A 87 -10.69 40.22 -13.86
CA ASP A 87 -10.74 39.61 -12.52
C ASP A 87 -12.07 38.91 -12.17
N THR A 88 -12.86 38.64 -13.19
CA THR A 88 -14.11 37.90 -13.06
C THR A 88 -14.17 36.77 -14.05
N SER A 89 -14.64 35.58 -13.65
CA SER A 89 -14.88 34.48 -14.55
C SER A 89 -16.39 34.26 -14.73
N ASP A 90 -16.82 34.08 -15.97
CA ASP A 90 -18.16 33.62 -16.28
C ASP A 90 -18.21 32.09 -16.18
N LEU A 91 -19.02 31.58 -15.25
CA LEU A 91 -19.22 30.15 -15.07
C LEU A 91 -20.14 29.52 -16.14
N GLY A 92 -20.48 30.26 -17.21
CA GLY A 92 -21.30 29.79 -18.32
C GLY A 92 -22.81 29.82 -18.08
N ASN A 93 -23.23 30.23 -16.88
CA ASN A 93 -24.64 30.40 -16.52
C ASN A 93 -25.04 31.87 -16.38
N GLY A 94 -24.20 32.80 -16.81
CA GLY A 94 -24.37 34.24 -16.65
C GLY A 94 -24.02 34.76 -15.26
N GLU A 95 -23.42 33.94 -14.39
CA GLU A 95 -22.97 34.32 -13.06
C GLU A 95 -21.48 34.60 -13.04
N THR A 96 -21.11 35.79 -12.69
CA THR A 96 -19.70 36.20 -12.58
C THR A 96 -19.13 35.84 -11.21
N SER A 97 -17.92 35.31 -11.19
CA SER A 97 -17.16 35.00 -9.97
C SER A 97 -15.76 35.59 -10.03
N HIS A 98 -15.17 35.84 -8.86
CA HIS A 98 -13.76 36.29 -8.77
C HIS A 98 -12.83 35.06 -8.74
N GLY A 99 -11.79 35.09 -9.55
CA GLY A 99 -10.80 34.02 -9.61
C GLY A 99 -11.46 32.65 -9.78
N TYR A 100 -11.17 31.75 -8.85
CA TYR A 100 -11.73 30.37 -8.81
C TYR A 100 -12.88 30.21 -7.83
N ALA A 101 -13.50 31.30 -7.39
CA ALA A 101 -14.68 31.25 -6.52
C ALA A 101 -15.90 30.66 -7.25
N VAL A 102 -16.79 29.99 -6.52
CA VAL A 102 -18.06 29.48 -7.04
C VAL A 102 -19.21 30.23 -6.41
N LYS A 103 -19.90 31.05 -7.19
CA LYS A 103 -21.11 31.76 -6.79
C LYS A 103 -22.35 30.87 -6.92
N GLY A 104 -23.35 31.08 -6.05
CA GLY A 104 -24.69 30.47 -6.18
C GLY A 104 -24.80 29.09 -5.52
N VAL A 105 -23.85 28.67 -4.69
CA VAL A 105 -23.91 27.43 -3.92
C VAL A 105 -24.64 27.66 -2.59
N GLU A 106 -25.56 26.75 -2.23
CA GLU A 106 -26.23 26.75 -0.92
C GLU A 106 -25.73 25.59 -0.06
N PHE A 107 -25.28 25.91 1.14
CA PHE A 107 -25.01 24.90 2.18
C PHE A 107 -26.15 24.91 3.19
N THR A 108 -26.56 23.73 3.64
CA THR A 108 -27.48 23.58 4.75
C THR A 108 -26.75 22.88 5.90
N TYR A 109 -26.85 23.46 7.10
CA TYR A 109 -26.25 22.89 8.30
C TYR A 109 -27.28 22.42 9.30
N LEU A 110 -26.96 21.40 10.05
CA LEU A 110 -27.71 20.88 11.19
C LEU A 110 -26.76 20.63 12.35
N ARG A 111 -27.09 21.18 13.53
CA ARG A 111 -26.41 20.86 14.77
C ARG A 111 -26.79 19.45 15.20
N VAL A 112 -25.84 18.49 15.12
CA VAL A 112 -26.11 17.07 15.34
C VAL A 112 -25.62 16.57 16.69
N ALA A 113 -24.72 17.30 17.36
CA ALA A 113 -24.22 16.92 18.67
C ALA A 113 -23.92 18.14 19.56
N ASP A 114 -24.07 17.95 20.86
CA ASP A 114 -23.58 18.84 21.89
C ASP A 114 -22.05 18.56 22.09
N ILE A 115 -21.29 19.63 22.32
CA ILE A 115 -19.87 19.50 22.68
C ILE A 115 -19.74 19.51 24.21
N VAL A 116 -19.02 18.56 24.77
CA VAL A 116 -18.82 18.40 26.21
C VAL A 116 -17.35 18.16 26.48
N GLN A 117 -16.80 18.88 27.48
CA GLN A 117 -15.53 18.50 28.08
C GLN A 117 -15.78 17.48 29.20
N PHE A 118 -15.30 16.28 29.00
CA PHE A 118 -15.44 15.18 29.94
C PHE A 118 -14.09 14.90 30.61
N THR A 119 -14.12 14.77 31.94
CA THR A 119 -12.94 14.41 32.73
C THR A 119 -13.14 13.01 33.28
N GLU A 120 -12.29 12.07 32.89
CA GLU A 120 -12.28 10.71 33.41
C GLU A 120 -11.26 10.61 34.52
N SER A 121 -11.67 10.20 35.72
CA SER A 121 -10.80 9.93 36.84
C SER A 121 -10.32 8.46 36.73
N THR A 122 -9.00 8.23 36.73
CA THR A 122 -8.47 6.88 36.76
C THR A 122 -8.83 6.18 38.09
N ALA A 123 -9.39 4.99 37.99
CA ALA A 123 -9.99 4.25 39.12
C ALA A 123 -8.99 3.85 40.25
N ASP A 124 -7.70 4.05 40.06
CA ASP A 124 -6.61 3.71 40.97
C ASP A 124 -6.05 4.92 41.74
N GLY A 125 -6.55 6.13 41.48
CA GLY A 125 -6.15 7.35 42.20
C GLY A 125 -4.69 7.77 42.01
N VAL A 126 -3.98 7.17 41.08
CA VAL A 126 -2.55 7.41 40.80
C VAL A 126 -2.34 8.02 39.40
N GLY A 127 -3.38 8.23 38.63
CA GLY A 127 -3.32 8.80 37.31
C GLY A 127 -3.74 10.29 37.27
N PHE A 128 -3.29 11.01 36.26
CA PHE A 128 -3.82 12.35 35.94
C PHE A 128 -5.25 12.20 35.42
N ASP A 129 -6.13 13.11 35.80
CA ASP A 129 -7.46 13.20 35.20
C ASP A 129 -7.30 13.46 33.71
N HIS A 130 -7.82 12.52 32.89
CA HIS A 130 -7.81 12.66 31.45
C HIS A 130 -9.00 13.51 31.03
N VAL A 131 -8.73 14.63 30.34
CA VAL A 131 -9.80 15.54 29.83
C VAL A 131 -9.98 15.27 28.35
N GLU A 132 -11.16 14.82 27.99
CA GLU A 132 -11.55 14.60 26.60
C GLU A 132 -12.64 15.57 26.16
N VAL A 133 -12.64 15.87 24.87
CA VAL A 133 -13.75 16.56 24.22
C VAL A 133 -14.61 15.53 23.54
N LEU A 134 -15.84 15.43 23.96
CA LEU A 134 -16.82 14.49 23.44
C LEU A 134 -17.99 15.21 22.77
N TYR A 135 -18.56 14.54 21.77
CA TYR A 135 -19.73 14.99 21.04
C TYR A 135 -20.94 14.11 21.37
N GLY A 136 -21.95 14.69 22.02
CA GLY A 136 -23.15 14.00 22.46
C GLY A 136 -24.23 14.01 21.41
N ILE A 137 -24.51 12.85 20.82
CA ILE A 137 -25.62 12.68 19.84
C ILE A 137 -26.81 12.06 20.52
N ASP A 138 -27.99 12.71 20.43
CA ASP A 138 -29.25 12.21 20.99
C ASP A 138 -29.58 10.83 20.40
N LYS A 139 -29.88 9.87 21.27
CA LYS A 139 -30.13 8.45 20.91
C LYS A 139 -31.33 8.26 19.99
N THR A 140 -32.34 9.16 20.08
CA THR A 140 -33.56 9.06 19.31
C THR A 140 -33.48 9.89 18.04
N LYS A 141 -33.12 11.16 18.15
CA LYS A 141 -33.04 12.07 17.00
C LYS A 141 -31.87 11.76 16.10
N GLY A 142 -30.75 11.27 16.68
CA GLY A 142 -29.54 10.88 15.95
C GLY A 142 -29.55 9.44 15.45
N ALA A 143 -30.63 8.67 15.65
CA ALA A 143 -30.62 7.24 15.30
C ALA A 143 -30.33 6.98 13.82
N ASP A 144 -30.90 7.72 12.91
CA ASP A 144 -30.70 7.58 11.48
C ASP A 144 -29.27 8.02 11.07
N LEU A 145 -28.76 9.10 11.67
CA LEU A 145 -27.37 9.52 11.48
C LEU A 145 -26.40 8.43 11.93
N LEU A 146 -26.57 7.92 13.16
CA LEU A 146 -25.70 6.86 13.70
C LEU A 146 -25.78 5.57 12.88
N SER A 147 -26.96 5.25 12.35
CA SER A 147 -27.14 4.11 11.44
C SER A 147 -26.40 4.33 10.12
N THR A 148 -26.52 5.50 9.51
CA THR A 148 -25.85 5.88 8.27
C THR A 148 -24.32 5.84 8.41
N LEU A 149 -23.80 6.25 9.56
CA LEU A 149 -22.38 6.23 9.89
C LEU A 149 -21.86 4.85 10.36
N GLY A 150 -22.74 3.83 10.46
CA GLY A 150 -22.34 2.52 10.99
C GLY A 150 -22.05 2.50 12.50
N LEU A 151 -22.45 3.54 13.24
CA LEU A 151 -22.17 3.70 14.68
C LEU A 151 -23.29 3.17 15.59
N ALA A 152 -24.38 2.66 15.04
CA ALA A 152 -25.51 2.13 15.82
C ALA A 152 -25.15 0.95 16.72
N ALA A 153 -24.10 0.19 16.40
CA ALA A 153 -23.69 -1.03 17.10
C ALA A 153 -22.84 -0.82 18.38
N GLY A 154 -22.56 0.42 18.76
CA GLY A 154 -22.07 0.75 20.10
C GLY A 154 -20.59 0.51 20.42
N ALA A 155 -19.74 0.16 19.46
CA ALA A 155 -18.31 0.16 19.64
C ALA A 155 -17.76 1.62 19.66
N GLN A 156 -16.78 1.88 20.51
CA GLN A 156 -16.08 3.19 20.58
C GLN A 156 -16.96 4.38 21.02
N ARG A 157 -17.97 4.17 21.81
CA ARG A 157 -18.79 5.23 22.36
C ARG A 157 -18.77 5.26 23.88
N TYR A 158 -18.99 6.45 24.43
CA TYR A 158 -19.20 6.66 25.84
C TYR A 158 -20.69 6.83 26.13
N GLU A 159 -21.14 6.33 27.25
CA GLU A 159 -22.50 6.51 27.74
C GLU A 159 -22.46 6.91 29.21
N ASN A 160 -23.42 7.73 29.64
CA ASN A 160 -23.55 8.01 31.07
C ASN A 160 -24.05 6.75 31.82
N ALA A 161 -23.16 6.12 32.57
CA ALA A 161 -23.48 5.00 33.45
C ALA A 161 -24.07 5.44 34.83
N GLY A 162 -24.49 6.71 34.95
CA GLY A 162 -25.01 7.28 36.20
C GLY A 162 -23.93 7.88 37.13
N ASN A 163 -22.69 7.96 36.65
CA ASN A 163 -21.56 8.41 37.45
C ASN A 163 -21.06 9.82 37.11
N SER A 164 -21.64 10.50 36.16
CA SER A 164 -21.26 11.84 35.73
C SER A 164 -22.43 12.78 35.54
N ASP A 165 -22.38 13.92 36.20
CA ASP A 165 -23.37 15.00 36.02
C ASP A 165 -23.17 15.74 34.68
N LYS A 166 -22.09 15.50 33.95
CA LYS A 166 -21.73 16.16 32.70
C LYS A 166 -22.24 15.45 31.44
N LEU A 167 -22.55 14.15 31.56
CA LEU A 167 -23.06 13.36 30.43
C LEU A 167 -24.57 13.15 30.57
N ASP A 168 -25.33 13.49 29.53
CA ASP A 168 -26.76 13.21 29.48
C ASP A 168 -27.00 11.73 29.13
N SER A 169 -27.87 11.07 29.88
CA SER A 169 -28.26 9.68 29.62
C SER A 169 -29.04 9.50 28.30
N ALA A 170 -29.57 10.57 27.74
CA ALA A 170 -30.26 10.55 26.44
C ALA A 170 -29.29 10.48 25.24
N ASN A 171 -27.97 10.73 25.45
CA ASN A 171 -27.00 10.83 24.38
C ASN A 171 -26.03 9.62 24.36
N TYR A 172 -25.51 9.36 23.17
CA TYR A 172 -24.25 8.63 22.94
C TYR A 172 -23.13 9.64 22.67
N TYR A 173 -21.98 9.42 23.25
CA TYR A 173 -20.84 10.33 23.15
C TYR A 173 -19.70 9.71 22.36
N TYR A 174 -19.10 10.48 21.50
CA TYR A 174 -18.02 10.06 20.62
C TYR A 174 -16.89 11.09 20.61
N GLN A 175 -15.67 10.63 20.40
CA GLN A 175 -14.55 11.49 20.05
C GLN A 175 -14.68 11.95 18.58
N SER A 176 -14.02 13.06 18.24
CA SER A 176 -14.10 13.63 16.88
C SER A 176 -13.58 12.72 15.79
N ASP A 177 -12.45 12.03 16.06
CA ASP A 177 -11.80 11.09 15.14
C ASP A 177 -12.72 9.91 14.80
N VAL A 178 -13.46 9.38 15.79
CA VAL A 178 -14.43 8.30 15.56
C VAL A 178 -15.54 8.75 14.61
N LEU A 179 -16.06 9.96 14.79
CA LEU A 179 -17.14 10.48 13.93
C LEU A 179 -16.65 10.79 12.52
N VAL A 180 -15.46 11.38 12.40
CA VAL A 180 -14.85 11.69 11.10
C VAL A 180 -14.49 10.41 10.35
N ALA A 181 -13.86 9.43 11.03
CA ALA A 181 -13.54 8.15 10.43
C ALA A 181 -14.79 7.38 9.99
N ALA A 182 -15.86 7.40 10.80
CA ALA A 182 -17.13 6.75 10.44
C ALA A 182 -17.77 7.39 9.21
N LEU A 183 -17.76 8.72 9.11
CA LEU A 183 -18.28 9.42 7.95
C LEU A 183 -17.46 9.10 6.69
N ASN A 184 -16.14 9.15 6.79
CA ASN A 184 -15.25 8.84 5.67
C ASN A 184 -15.46 7.40 5.21
N THR A 185 -15.47 6.43 6.12
CA THR A 185 -15.71 5.00 5.80
C THR A 185 -17.08 4.79 5.14
N ALA A 186 -18.12 5.46 5.63
CA ALA A 186 -19.46 5.38 5.03
C ALA A 186 -19.46 5.95 3.61
N LEU A 187 -18.81 7.09 3.38
CA LEU A 187 -18.68 7.72 2.06
C LEU A 187 -17.83 6.89 1.11
N GLU A 188 -16.74 6.30 1.58
CA GLU A 188 -15.91 5.38 0.79
C GLU A 188 -16.69 4.13 0.35
N THR A 189 -17.57 3.62 1.22
CA THR A 189 -18.36 2.42 0.92
C THR A 189 -19.43 2.68 -0.15
N ASN A 190 -20.19 3.77 -0.03
CA ASN A 190 -21.18 4.18 -1.02
C ASN A 190 -21.53 5.67 -0.87
N ALA A 191 -20.73 6.52 -1.51
CA ALA A 191 -20.88 7.99 -1.41
C ALA A 191 -22.29 8.47 -1.74
N THR A 192 -22.89 7.98 -2.81
CA THR A 192 -24.24 8.42 -3.25
C THR A 192 -25.32 8.10 -2.24
N THR A 193 -25.37 6.87 -1.74
CA THR A 193 -26.36 6.47 -0.74
C THR A 193 -26.21 7.27 0.56
N VAL A 194 -24.96 7.44 1.01
CA VAL A 194 -24.64 8.18 2.24
C VAL A 194 -24.96 9.66 2.09
N LYS A 195 -24.60 10.29 0.97
CA LYS A 195 -24.97 11.68 0.68
C LYS A 195 -26.48 11.87 0.75
N ASN A 196 -27.24 11.07 0.01
CA ASN A 196 -28.71 11.15 -0.02
C ASN A 196 -29.33 10.93 1.37
N ALA A 197 -28.79 9.99 2.15
CA ALA A 197 -29.26 9.72 3.50
C ALA A 197 -28.99 10.90 4.43
N LEU A 198 -27.81 11.51 4.36
CA LEU A 198 -27.43 12.65 5.20
C LEU A 198 -28.18 13.94 4.80
N GLU A 199 -28.36 14.18 3.50
CA GLU A 199 -29.18 15.28 3.00
C GLU A 199 -30.65 15.15 3.50
N SER A 200 -31.23 13.96 3.36
CA SER A 200 -32.56 13.64 3.85
C SER A 200 -32.64 13.79 5.36
N TYR A 201 -31.65 13.36 6.11
CA TYR A 201 -31.56 13.52 7.55
C TYR A 201 -31.52 15.00 7.95
N VAL A 202 -30.70 15.82 7.31
CA VAL A 202 -30.61 17.26 7.56
C VAL A 202 -31.94 17.94 7.27
N ALA A 203 -32.57 17.64 6.14
CA ALA A 203 -33.90 18.21 5.79
C ALA A 203 -35.00 17.82 6.77
N ALA A 204 -35.07 16.54 7.20
CA ALA A 204 -36.07 16.03 8.11
C ALA A 204 -35.95 16.56 9.56
N ASN A 205 -34.69 16.91 9.95
CA ASN A 205 -34.41 17.36 11.32
C ASN A 205 -34.25 18.88 11.47
N GLY A 206 -34.71 19.67 10.50
CA GLY A 206 -34.77 21.13 10.58
C GLY A 206 -33.41 21.80 10.30
N GLY A 207 -32.71 21.31 9.33
CA GLY A 207 -31.47 21.94 8.81
C GLY A 207 -31.73 23.40 8.41
N THR A 208 -30.73 24.24 8.63
CA THR A 208 -30.80 25.68 8.32
C THR A 208 -29.97 25.96 7.08
N ALA A 209 -30.60 26.51 6.04
CA ALA A 209 -29.91 26.93 4.83
C ALA A 209 -29.12 28.21 5.09
N MET A 210 -27.84 28.22 4.62
CA MET A 210 -27.03 29.42 4.57
C MET A 210 -27.42 30.27 3.35
N PRO A 211 -27.11 31.58 3.34
CA PRO A 211 -27.22 32.37 2.13
C PRO A 211 -26.42 31.72 0.98
N LEU A 212 -26.87 31.92 -0.26
CA LEU A 212 -26.08 31.50 -1.43
C LEU A 212 -24.69 32.14 -1.39
N THR A 213 -23.67 31.40 -1.84
CA THR A 213 -22.33 31.97 -1.98
C THR A 213 -22.34 33.15 -2.94
N ASP A 214 -21.65 34.23 -2.56
CA ASP A 214 -21.50 35.44 -3.37
C ASP A 214 -20.44 35.29 -4.48
N ALA A 215 -20.12 36.36 -5.18
CA ALA A 215 -19.13 36.37 -6.27
C ALA A 215 -17.71 35.97 -5.80
N TYR A 216 -17.44 36.04 -4.52
CA TYR A 216 -16.19 35.57 -3.92
C TYR A 216 -16.28 34.14 -3.36
N GLY A 217 -17.33 33.42 -3.70
CA GLY A 217 -17.59 32.07 -3.19
C GLY A 217 -17.94 32.03 -1.70
N LYS A 218 -18.18 33.19 -1.08
CA LYS A 218 -18.35 33.33 0.36
C LYS A 218 -19.80 33.19 0.79
N THR A 219 -20.01 32.40 1.85
CA THR A 219 -21.24 32.42 2.67
C THR A 219 -20.87 32.33 4.14
N SER A 220 -21.77 32.79 5.03
CA SER A 220 -21.47 32.78 6.47
C SER A 220 -22.76 32.63 7.29
N ALA A 221 -22.63 31.93 8.43
CA ALA A 221 -23.63 31.85 9.48
C ALA A 221 -23.00 32.31 10.81
N ALA A 222 -23.65 33.26 11.51
CA ALA A 222 -23.14 33.80 12.75
C ALA A 222 -24.06 33.44 13.93
N ASP A 223 -23.63 33.77 15.15
CA ASP A 223 -24.38 33.53 16.40
C ASP A 223 -24.78 32.06 16.61
N MET A 224 -23.97 31.13 16.10
CA MET A 224 -24.20 29.70 16.19
C MET A 224 -23.90 29.15 17.59
N ASP A 225 -24.75 28.25 18.07
CA ASP A 225 -24.49 27.53 19.32
C ASP A 225 -23.27 26.60 19.18
N LEU A 226 -22.52 26.40 20.26
CA LEU A 226 -21.41 25.46 20.22
C LEU A 226 -21.89 24.03 20.07
N GLY A 227 -21.14 23.21 19.32
CA GLY A 227 -21.46 21.82 19.04
C GLY A 227 -20.88 21.32 17.74
N LEU A 228 -21.30 20.14 17.34
CA LEU A 228 -20.94 19.54 16.05
C LEU A 228 -22.05 19.80 15.03
N TYR A 229 -21.68 20.26 13.88
CA TYR A 229 -22.56 20.53 12.76
C TYR A 229 -22.26 19.57 11.61
N LEU A 230 -23.33 18.99 11.05
CA LEU A 230 -23.28 18.32 9.76
C LEU A 230 -23.68 19.33 8.69
N LEU A 231 -22.84 19.46 7.68
CA LEU A 231 -23.05 20.32 6.52
C LEU A 231 -23.29 19.48 5.28
N VAL A 232 -24.25 19.88 4.49
CA VAL A 232 -24.59 19.32 3.19
C VAL A 232 -24.73 20.45 2.18
N GLU A 233 -24.38 20.19 0.93
CA GLU A 233 -24.54 21.14 -0.17
C GLU A 233 -25.88 20.88 -0.83
N THR A 234 -26.81 21.82 -0.71
CA THR A 234 -28.22 21.63 -1.10
C THR A 234 -28.61 22.26 -2.43
N LYS A 235 -27.84 23.25 -2.90
CA LYS A 235 -28.00 23.82 -4.24
C LYS A 235 -26.63 24.11 -4.83
N VAL A 236 -26.50 23.87 -6.12
CA VAL A 236 -25.32 24.20 -6.90
C VAL A 236 -25.74 24.83 -8.23
N PRO A 237 -24.96 25.76 -8.78
CA PRO A 237 -25.19 26.26 -10.13
C PRO A 237 -25.01 25.13 -11.16
N GLU A 238 -25.65 25.25 -12.32
CA GLU A 238 -25.69 24.23 -13.38
C GLU A 238 -24.30 23.72 -13.83
N MET A 239 -23.28 24.56 -13.67
CA MET A 239 -21.91 24.22 -14.04
C MET A 239 -21.17 23.37 -13.00
N VAL A 240 -21.62 23.32 -11.76
CA VAL A 240 -20.99 22.46 -10.75
C VAL A 240 -21.32 21.01 -11.05
N THR A 241 -20.33 20.23 -11.43
CA THR A 241 -20.50 18.86 -11.88
C THR A 241 -20.64 17.85 -10.75
N SER A 242 -20.34 18.25 -9.52
CA SER A 242 -20.50 17.41 -8.32
C SER A 242 -20.66 18.27 -7.07
N THR A 243 -21.62 17.91 -6.22
CA THR A 243 -21.74 18.45 -4.86
C THR A 243 -20.57 17.94 -4.01
N CYS A 244 -20.08 18.74 -3.05
CA CYS A 244 -19.08 18.23 -2.12
C CYS A 244 -19.68 17.13 -1.22
N ASN A 245 -18.82 16.27 -0.70
CA ASN A 245 -19.26 15.29 0.29
C ASN A 245 -19.77 16.01 1.55
N PRO A 246 -20.80 15.48 2.23
CA PRO A 246 -21.16 15.92 3.56
C PRO A 246 -19.95 15.87 4.50
N PHE A 247 -19.84 16.84 5.38
CA PHE A 247 -18.72 16.91 6.31
C PHE A 247 -19.17 17.50 7.66
N PHE A 248 -18.35 17.22 8.68
CA PHE A 248 -18.55 17.77 10.00
C PHE A 248 -17.74 19.05 10.24
N VAL A 249 -18.31 20.00 10.95
CA VAL A 249 -17.63 21.16 11.51
C VAL A 249 -17.95 21.28 12.99
N SER A 250 -16.93 21.38 13.82
CA SER A 250 -17.10 21.66 15.23
C SER A 250 -17.01 23.17 15.52
N LEU A 251 -17.90 23.68 16.33
CA LEU A 251 -17.80 25.01 16.92
C LEU A 251 -17.72 24.87 18.45
N PRO A 252 -16.61 25.22 19.10
CA PRO A 252 -15.35 25.62 18.49
C PRO A 252 -14.57 24.41 17.96
N MET A 253 -13.53 24.67 17.19
CA MET A 253 -12.57 23.65 16.74
C MET A 253 -11.13 24.04 17.11
N THR A 254 -10.21 23.08 16.95
CA THR A 254 -8.76 23.35 17.01
C THR A 254 -8.15 23.29 15.62
N SER A 255 -7.05 23.99 15.40
CA SER A 255 -6.32 23.88 14.13
C SER A 255 -5.66 22.51 14.02
N VAL A 256 -5.75 21.90 12.84
CA VAL A 256 -5.18 20.57 12.59
C VAL A 256 -3.65 20.56 12.74
N ASN A 257 -2.98 21.65 12.39
CA ASN A 257 -1.51 21.72 12.36
C ASN A 257 -0.90 22.74 13.30
N GLY A 258 -1.67 23.34 14.22
CA GLY A 258 -1.18 24.42 15.07
C GLY A 258 -0.76 25.69 14.33
N SER A 259 -0.99 25.77 13.02
CA SER A 259 -0.50 26.84 12.12
C SER A 259 -1.20 28.18 12.32
N ASN A 260 -2.30 28.23 13.06
CA ASN A 260 -3.02 29.43 13.41
C ASN A 260 -2.46 30.15 14.66
N ALA A 261 -1.43 29.61 15.28
CA ALA A 261 -0.85 30.18 16.49
C ALA A 261 0.44 30.92 16.18
N THR A 262 0.41 32.23 16.34
CA THR A 262 1.62 33.08 16.26
C THR A 262 2.55 32.91 17.46
N ASP A 263 2.12 32.22 18.51
CA ASP A 263 2.76 32.04 19.80
C ASP A 263 3.09 30.58 20.15
N GLY A 264 3.02 29.68 19.17
CA GLY A 264 3.47 28.28 19.28
C GLY A 264 2.46 27.30 19.89
N GLY A 265 1.16 27.64 19.93
CA GLY A 265 0.11 26.76 20.42
C GLY A 265 -1.18 26.86 19.60
N THR A 266 -2.03 25.84 19.71
CA THR A 266 -3.38 25.82 19.10
C THR A 266 -4.37 26.42 20.11
N ARG A 267 -5.28 27.27 19.62
CA ARG A 267 -6.38 27.84 20.41
C ARG A 267 -7.72 27.28 19.94
N TRP A 268 -8.73 27.40 20.80
CA TRP A 268 -10.10 27.20 20.37
C TRP A 268 -10.51 28.29 19.37
N ILE A 269 -10.97 27.87 18.20
CA ILE A 269 -11.40 28.72 17.10
C ILE A 269 -12.93 28.73 17.12
N TYR A 270 -13.52 29.90 17.43
CA TYR A 270 -14.97 30.11 17.43
C TYR A 270 -15.46 30.65 16.09
N ASP A 271 -14.60 31.43 15.41
CA ASP A 271 -14.84 31.94 14.06
C ASP A 271 -14.15 31.03 13.06
N VAL A 272 -14.84 29.96 12.67
CA VAL A 272 -14.30 28.93 11.79
C VAL A 272 -14.45 29.35 10.34
N THR A 273 -13.35 29.29 9.59
CA THR A 273 -13.34 29.47 8.14
C THR A 273 -12.87 28.20 7.47
N ILE A 274 -13.60 27.74 6.48
CA ILE A 274 -13.30 26.53 5.72
C ILE A 274 -13.37 26.80 4.22
N TYR A 275 -12.62 26.00 3.47
CA TYR A 275 -12.53 26.04 2.01
C TYR A 275 -12.93 24.67 1.45
N PRO A 276 -14.26 24.33 1.41
CA PRO A 276 -14.73 23.06 0.87
C PRO A 276 -14.32 22.96 -0.58
N LYS A 277 -13.71 21.84 -0.88
CA LYS A 277 -13.24 21.51 -2.23
C LYS A 277 -14.38 20.80 -2.96
N ASN A 278 -14.72 21.25 -4.15
CA ASN A 278 -15.38 20.36 -5.09
C ASN A 278 -14.32 19.43 -5.61
N LEU A 279 -14.27 18.24 -5.08
CA LEU A 279 -13.69 17.13 -5.84
C LEU A 279 -14.66 16.90 -6.99
N THR A 280 -14.44 17.56 -8.09
CA THR A 280 -15.18 17.36 -9.33
C THR A 280 -14.88 15.97 -9.82
N GLY A 281 -15.62 14.96 -9.30
CA GLY A 281 -15.59 13.59 -9.74
C GLY A 281 -14.26 13.13 -10.35
N ILE A 282 -13.14 13.32 -9.65
CA ILE A 282 -11.86 12.74 -10.07
C ILE A 282 -11.96 11.25 -9.78
N PRO A 283 -11.69 10.38 -10.76
CA PRO A 283 -11.58 8.96 -10.52
C PRO A 283 -10.56 8.68 -9.40
N SER A 284 -10.76 7.64 -8.65
CA SER A 284 -9.69 7.03 -7.88
C SER A 284 -8.93 6.03 -8.74
N LEU A 285 -7.75 5.66 -8.34
CA LEU A 285 -6.99 4.59 -8.97
C LEU A 285 -6.19 3.87 -7.89
N GLU A 286 -6.34 2.56 -7.84
CA GLU A 286 -5.59 1.68 -6.96
C GLU A 286 -5.21 0.42 -7.73
N LYS A 287 -3.95 0.04 -7.68
CA LYS A 287 -3.43 -1.16 -8.30
C LYS A 287 -2.88 -2.10 -7.25
N THR A 288 -3.29 -3.34 -7.33
CA THR A 288 -2.88 -4.39 -6.40
C THR A 288 -2.65 -5.70 -7.13
N LEU A 289 -1.97 -6.62 -6.48
CA LEU A 289 -1.68 -7.95 -6.96
C LEU A 289 -1.89 -9.00 -5.87
N ARG A 290 -2.02 -10.25 -6.28
CA ARG A 290 -1.92 -11.41 -5.41
C ARG A 290 -1.40 -12.58 -6.21
N GLU A 291 -0.85 -13.58 -5.56
CA GLU A 291 -0.60 -14.87 -6.19
C GLU A 291 -1.91 -15.55 -6.59
N ASN A 292 -1.91 -16.22 -7.74
CA ASN A 292 -3.13 -16.83 -8.27
C ASN A 292 -3.61 -17.98 -7.38
N LYS A 293 -4.91 -17.99 -7.07
CA LYS A 293 -5.55 -19.01 -6.23
C LYS A 293 -5.41 -20.45 -6.75
N ASN A 294 -5.07 -20.62 -8.03
CA ASN A 294 -4.84 -21.93 -8.63
C ASN A 294 -3.39 -22.35 -8.56
N ASP A 295 -2.51 -21.48 -8.09
CA ASP A 295 -1.15 -21.83 -7.76
C ASP A 295 -1.13 -22.84 -6.62
N THR A 296 -0.09 -23.65 -6.58
CA THR A 296 0.07 -24.67 -5.53
C THR A 296 0.75 -24.10 -4.29
N GLY A 297 1.18 -22.83 -4.34
CA GLY A 297 1.82 -22.15 -3.27
C GLY A 297 0.92 -21.92 -2.04
N LYS A 298 1.54 -21.80 -0.89
CA LYS A 298 0.92 -21.42 0.38
C LYS A 298 1.73 -20.29 0.98
N HIS A 299 1.12 -19.13 1.09
CA HIS A 299 1.80 -18.00 1.68
C HIS A 299 1.86 -18.08 3.20
N ASN A 300 2.88 -17.45 3.79
CA ASN A 300 3.12 -17.39 5.22
C ASN A 300 2.12 -16.52 6.01
N GLY A 301 0.91 -16.31 5.51
CA GLY A 301 -0.12 -15.52 6.16
C GLY A 301 0.17 -14.02 6.15
N THR A 302 0.92 -13.55 5.17
CA THR A 302 1.12 -12.14 4.88
C THR A 302 0.05 -11.63 3.91
N ALA A 303 0.12 -10.39 3.49
CA ALA A 303 -0.87 -9.70 2.67
C ALA A 303 -1.26 -10.40 1.35
N ASN A 304 -0.53 -11.43 0.95
CA ASN A 304 -0.76 -12.21 -0.26
C ASN A 304 -1.47 -13.54 -0.02
N ASP A 305 -2.22 -13.68 1.04
CA ASP A 305 -3.07 -14.87 1.21
C ASP A 305 -3.96 -15.02 -0.03
N ILE A 306 -3.79 -16.14 -0.73
CA ILE A 306 -4.52 -16.48 -1.95
C ILE A 306 -6.04 -16.46 -1.79
N THR A 307 -6.54 -16.47 -0.56
CA THR A 307 -7.98 -16.46 -0.29
C THR A 307 -8.60 -15.08 -0.36
N ASP A 308 -7.87 -14.00 0.00
CA ASP A 308 -8.46 -12.66 0.11
C ASP A 308 -7.52 -11.50 -0.27
N GLY A 309 -6.23 -11.74 -0.39
CA GLY A 309 -5.26 -10.68 -0.21
C GLY A 309 -4.74 -10.04 -1.48
N TYR A 310 -5.43 -9.12 -2.10
CA TYR A 310 -4.79 -8.17 -3.00
C TYR A 310 -4.01 -7.14 -2.19
N ALA A 311 -2.74 -6.91 -2.54
CA ALA A 311 -1.84 -5.96 -1.91
C ALA A 311 -0.98 -5.23 -2.96
N HIS A 312 -0.32 -4.13 -2.58
CA HIS A 312 0.60 -3.42 -3.48
C HIS A 312 1.90 -4.20 -3.73
N THR A 313 2.21 -5.16 -2.89
CA THR A 313 3.41 -5.98 -2.99
C THR A 313 3.07 -7.45 -2.83
N GLY A 314 3.82 -8.30 -3.51
CA GLY A 314 3.75 -9.74 -3.37
C GLY A 314 5.03 -10.41 -3.81
N THR A 315 5.14 -11.69 -3.50
CA THR A 315 6.23 -12.53 -3.95
C THR A 315 5.71 -13.65 -4.81
N ALA A 316 6.52 -14.13 -5.69
CA ALA A 316 6.21 -15.27 -6.53
C ALA A 316 7.50 -15.89 -7.06
N SER A 317 7.49 -17.19 -7.29
CA SER A 317 8.57 -17.89 -7.99
C SER A 317 8.47 -17.69 -9.50
N ASP A 318 9.60 -17.85 -10.19
CA ASP A 318 9.58 -17.86 -11.65
C ASP A 318 8.69 -19.01 -12.16
N GLY A 319 7.77 -18.67 -13.05
CA GLY A 319 6.76 -19.59 -13.59
C GLY A 319 5.37 -19.44 -12.95
N ASP A 320 5.27 -18.79 -11.83
CA ASP A 320 4.01 -18.59 -11.11
C ASP A 320 3.13 -17.54 -11.77
N ILE A 321 1.82 -17.69 -11.55
CA ILE A 321 0.81 -16.78 -12.05
C ILE A 321 0.45 -15.79 -10.96
N VAL A 322 0.47 -14.52 -11.30
CA VAL A 322 0.06 -13.41 -10.44
C VAL A 322 -1.23 -12.81 -10.97
N ASP A 323 -2.26 -12.73 -10.12
CA ASP A 323 -3.49 -12.00 -10.41
C ASP A 323 -3.28 -10.52 -10.10
N TYR A 324 -3.58 -9.65 -11.06
CA TYR A 324 -3.60 -8.21 -10.88
C TYR A 324 -5.03 -7.69 -10.79
N GLN A 325 -5.18 -6.64 -10.00
CA GLN A 325 -6.43 -5.93 -9.85
C GLN A 325 -6.18 -4.42 -9.95
N ILE A 326 -6.98 -3.75 -10.76
CA ILE A 326 -7.07 -2.30 -10.81
C ILE A 326 -8.46 -1.92 -10.32
N VAL A 327 -8.54 -1.05 -9.33
CA VAL A 327 -9.80 -0.51 -8.81
C VAL A 327 -9.85 0.99 -9.09
N SER A 328 -10.92 1.44 -9.67
CA SER A 328 -11.13 2.85 -9.99
C SER A 328 -12.57 3.25 -9.71
N THR A 329 -12.79 4.46 -9.23
CA THR A 329 -14.15 5.01 -9.09
C THR A 329 -14.46 5.85 -10.30
N LEU A 330 -15.58 5.57 -10.96
CA LEU A 330 -16.05 6.41 -12.05
C LEU A 330 -16.36 7.81 -11.53
N PRO A 331 -16.01 8.86 -12.29
CA PRO A 331 -16.36 10.21 -11.88
C PRO A 331 -17.87 10.37 -11.81
N SER A 332 -18.34 11.17 -10.85
CA SER A 332 -19.74 11.56 -10.73
C SER A 332 -20.16 12.33 -12.00
N ILE A 333 -21.21 11.85 -12.66
CA ILE A 333 -21.77 12.50 -13.84
C ILE A 333 -23.06 13.19 -13.39
N THR A 334 -22.94 14.45 -12.99
CA THR A 334 -24.00 15.19 -12.32
C THR A 334 -24.79 16.12 -13.23
N SER A 335 -24.36 16.31 -14.46
CA SER A 335 -25.06 17.15 -15.44
C SER A 335 -25.15 16.51 -16.81
N GLU A 336 -26.15 16.91 -17.63
CA GLU A 336 -26.30 16.43 -18.99
C GLU A 336 -25.21 16.97 -19.94
N SER A 337 -24.55 18.05 -19.56
CA SER A 337 -23.47 18.65 -20.34
C SER A 337 -22.10 18.00 -20.09
N THR A 338 -21.98 17.22 -19.03
CA THR A 338 -20.71 16.57 -18.62
C THR A 338 -20.81 15.06 -18.70
N TYR A 339 -20.09 14.44 -19.62
CA TYR A 339 -20.01 12.99 -19.79
C TYR A 339 -18.59 12.58 -20.18
N LEU A 340 -18.24 11.34 -19.92
CA LEU A 340 -16.93 10.80 -20.28
C LEU A 340 -16.82 10.61 -21.77
N THR A 341 -15.77 11.16 -22.37
CA THR A 341 -15.38 10.96 -23.77
C THR A 341 -14.17 10.06 -23.92
N CYS A 342 -13.40 9.85 -22.83
CA CYS A 342 -12.30 8.90 -22.73
C CYS A 342 -12.24 8.31 -21.32
N TYR A 343 -11.95 7.02 -21.25
CA TYR A 343 -11.62 6.32 -20.00
C TYR A 343 -10.77 5.11 -20.36
N THR A 344 -9.47 5.25 -20.16
CA THR A 344 -8.48 4.32 -20.69
C THR A 344 -7.43 4.00 -19.64
N PHE A 345 -7.16 2.72 -19.44
CA PHE A 345 -6.09 2.24 -18.56
C PHE A 345 -4.92 1.76 -19.41
N ILE A 346 -3.74 2.22 -19.06
CA ILE A 346 -2.48 1.84 -19.70
C ILE A 346 -1.65 1.17 -18.64
N ASP A 347 -1.42 -0.10 -18.81
CA ASP A 347 -0.75 -0.96 -17.85
C ASP A 347 0.60 -1.39 -18.42
N THR A 348 1.68 -1.20 -17.65
CA THR A 348 3.04 -1.45 -18.10
C THR A 348 3.73 -2.44 -17.17
N LEU A 349 3.98 -3.64 -17.64
CA LEU A 349 4.74 -4.66 -16.93
C LEU A 349 6.24 -4.46 -17.11
N SER A 350 7.00 -4.71 -16.04
CA SER A 350 8.43 -4.95 -16.15
C SER A 350 8.72 -6.20 -16.99
N LYS A 351 9.95 -6.34 -17.47
CA LYS A 351 10.34 -7.45 -18.32
C LYS A 351 10.26 -8.84 -17.66
N GLY A 352 10.31 -8.87 -16.31
CA GLY A 352 10.19 -10.09 -15.54
C GLY A 352 8.78 -10.67 -15.49
N ILE A 353 7.80 -10.01 -16.10
CA ILE A 353 6.40 -10.42 -16.03
C ILE A 353 5.79 -10.41 -17.43
N THR A 354 4.95 -11.39 -17.73
CA THR A 354 4.32 -11.56 -19.07
C THR A 354 2.82 -11.68 -18.92
N TYR A 355 2.02 -10.89 -19.66
CA TYR A 355 0.55 -11.00 -19.68
C TYR A 355 0.09 -12.37 -20.19
N ASN A 356 -0.87 -12.97 -19.51
CA ASN A 356 -1.49 -14.23 -19.96
C ASN A 356 -2.44 -14.02 -21.15
N LYS A 357 -2.97 -12.80 -21.31
CA LYS A 357 -3.84 -12.33 -22.40
C LYS A 357 -5.21 -13.01 -22.48
N ASN A 358 -6.18 -12.31 -23.01
CA ASN A 358 -7.57 -12.75 -23.21
C ASN A 358 -8.32 -13.11 -21.90
N ASP A 359 -7.91 -12.51 -20.79
CA ASP A 359 -8.48 -12.77 -19.45
C ASP A 359 -8.96 -11.50 -18.75
N VAL A 360 -8.91 -10.34 -19.42
CA VAL A 360 -9.33 -9.07 -18.85
C VAL A 360 -10.84 -9.04 -18.63
N VAL A 361 -11.22 -8.78 -17.37
CA VAL A 361 -12.62 -8.65 -16.96
C VAL A 361 -12.82 -7.33 -16.26
N LEU A 362 -13.84 -6.58 -16.65
CA LEU A 362 -14.29 -5.36 -16.00
C LEU A 362 -15.59 -5.64 -15.25
N GLU A 363 -15.63 -5.28 -14.00
CA GLU A 363 -16.81 -5.38 -13.15
C GLU A 363 -17.16 -4.05 -12.55
N PHE A 364 -18.44 -3.73 -12.47
CA PHE A 364 -18.96 -2.49 -11.93
C PHE A 364 -19.76 -2.76 -10.67
N PHE A 365 -19.55 -1.94 -9.63
CA PHE A 365 -20.16 -2.11 -8.32
C PHE A 365 -20.70 -0.79 -7.80
N THR A 366 -21.73 -0.87 -6.95
CA THR A 366 -22.29 0.30 -6.27
C THR A 366 -21.47 0.78 -5.06
N ASP A 367 -20.45 0.01 -4.67
CA ASP A 367 -19.68 0.25 -3.44
C ASP A 367 -18.20 -0.10 -3.65
N SER A 368 -17.33 0.54 -2.87
CA SER A 368 -15.87 0.34 -2.91
C SER A 368 -15.43 -1.06 -2.44
N ALA A 369 -16.26 -1.74 -1.64
CA ALA A 369 -15.99 -3.13 -1.23
C ALA A 369 -16.31 -4.15 -2.33
N CYS A 370 -16.77 -3.70 -3.51
CA CYS A 370 -17.10 -4.53 -4.65
C CYS A 370 -18.13 -5.64 -4.33
N THR A 371 -19.12 -5.34 -3.48
CA THR A 371 -20.16 -6.29 -3.09
C THR A 371 -21.45 -6.13 -3.90
N GLY A 372 -21.83 -4.91 -4.23
CA GLY A 372 -23.04 -4.57 -4.99
C GLY A 372 -22.81 -4.58 -6.51
N LYS A 373 -22.62 -5.75 -7.12
CA LYS A 373 -22.32 -5.86 -8.55
C LYS A 373 -23.46 -5.35 -9.44
N ILE A 374 -23.15 -4.44 -10.37
CA ILE A 374 -24.07 -3.88 -11.36
C ILE A 374 -23.93 -4.61 -12.69
N ALA A 375 -22.70 -4.77 -13.19
CA ALA A 375 -22.42 -5.33 -14.50
C ALA A 375 -21.06 -6.05 -14.52
N THR A 376 -20.90 -6.93 -15.50
CA THR A 376 -19.61 -7.56 -15.84
C THR A 376 -19.45 -7.45 -17.33
N TRP A 377 -18.32 -6.88 -17.80
CA TRP A 377 -17.93 -6.81 -19.19
C TRP A 377 -16.69 -7.65 -19.45
N ARG A 378 -16.68 -8.35 -20.57
CA ARG A 378 -15.58 -9.22 -20.98
C ARG A 378 -15.02 -8.80 -22.33
N GLU A 379 -13.78 -9.17 -22.59
CA GLU A 379 -13.17 -8.99 -23.91
C GLU A 379 -14.06 -9.59 -25.00
N GLY A 380 -14.17 -8.86 -26.13
CA GLY A 380 -14.99 -9.27 -27.25
C GLY A 380 -16.47 -8.90 -27.20
N GLU A 381 -16.97 -8.35 -26.08
CA GLU A 381 -18.37 -7.89 -25.95
C GLU A 381 -18.61 -6.50 -26.55
N GLY A 382 -17.55 -5.84 -27.05
CA GLY A 382 -17.64 -4.56 -27.75
C GLY A 382 -17.75 -3.34 -26.82
N LYS A 383 -17.65 -3.50 -25.48
CA LYS A 383 -17.71 -2.41 -24.52
C LYS A 383 -16.36 -1.76 -24.25
N PHE A 384 -15.33 -2.53 -24.37
CA PHE A 384 -13.93 -2.09 -24.29
C PHE A 384 -13.07 -2.91 -25.25
N THR A 385 -11.89 -2.39 -25.53
CA THR A 385 -10.86 -3.10 -26.28
C THR A 385 -9.63 -3.30 -25.43
N VAL A 386 -8.93 -4.42 -25.64
CA VAL A 386 -7.62 -4.68 -25.06
C VAL A 386 -6.62 -4.81 -26.18
N THR A 387 -5.54 -4.05 -26.10
CA THR A 387 -4.43 -4.12 -27.06
C THR A 387 -3.13 -4.28 -26.30
N TYR A 388 -2.20 -5.04 -26.88
CA TYR A 388 -0.87 -5.27 -26.30
C TYR A 388 0.19 -4.69 -27.22
N SER A 389 1.29 -4.16 -26.68
CA SER A 389 2.42 -3.70 -27.48
C SER A 389 2.93 -4.84 -28.37
N ALA A 390 3.18 -4.54 -29.63
CA ALA A 390 3.59 -5.54 -30.61
C ALA A 390 5.04 -6.00 -30.49
N THR A 391 5.82 -5.38 -29.62
CA THR A 391 7.25 -5.65 -29.47
C THR A 391 7.51 -6.40 -28.17
N ASP A 392 8.14 -7.55 -28.28
CA ASP A 392 8.68 -8.33 -27.14
C ASP A 392 9.82 -7.59 -26.40
N ALA A 393 10.04 -6.33 -26.72
CA ALA A 393 11.15 -5.57 -26.22
C ALA A 393 10.70 -4.65 -25.08
N LYS A 394 11.27 -4.87 -24.00
CA LYS A 394 11.44 -4.02 -22.84
C LYS A 394 10.26 -3.92 -21.90
N ASP A 395 9.14 -3.44 -22.25
CA ASP A 395 8.03 -3.30 -21.31
C ASP A 395 6.76 -3.66 -22.07
N SER A 396 6.11 -4.74 -21.66
CA SER A 396 4.82 -5.12 -22.23
C SER A 396 3.80 -4.11 -21.77
N VAL A 397 3.18 -3.40 -22.70
CA VAL A 397 2.14 -2.44 -22.42
C VAL A 397 0.80 -3.03 -22.86
N MET A 398 -0.13 -3.10 -21.91
CA MET A 398 -1.53 -3.44 -22.15
C MET A 398 -2.36 -2.17 -22.07
N THR A 399 -3.21 -1.96 -23.07
CA THR A 399 -4.16 -0.84 -23.08
C THR A 399 -5.57 -1.37 -23.04
N ILE A 400 -6.32 -0.93 -22.05
CA ILE A 400 -7.74 -1.24 -21.86
C ILE A 400 -8.50 0.06 -22.10
N GLU A 401 -9.15 0.19 -23.26
CA GLU A 401 -9.83 1.40 -23.70
C GLU A 401 -11.33 1.16 -23.80
N MET A 402 -12.13 2.02 -23.15
CA MET A 402 -13.57 1.99 -23.29
C MET A 402 -13.98 2.41 -24.70
N THR A 403 -14.78 1.61 -25.38
CA THR A 403 -15.32 1.94 -26.69
C THR A 403 -16.40 3.01 -26.59
N SER A 404 -16.82 3.56 -27.72
CA SER A 404 -17.98 4.46 -27.79
C SER A 404 -19.25 3.83 -27.19
N ASP A 405 -19.46 2.52 -27.39
CA ASP A 405 -20.61 1.80 -26.83
C ASP A 405 -20.48 1.60 -25.31
N GLY A 406 -19.28 1.34 -24.81
CA GLY A 406 -19.00 1.29 -23.39
C GLY A 406 -19.21 2.65 -22.71
N LEU A 407 -18.62 3.70 -23.27
CA LEU A 407 -18.79 5.07 -22.77
C LEU A 407 -20.26 5.51 -22.82
N LYS A 408 -21.00 5.16 -23.87
CA LYS A 408 -22.43 5.44 -23.95
C LYS A 408 -23.21 4.77 -22.84
N GLU A 409 -22.90 3.52 -22.51
CA GLU A 409 -23.57 2.82 -21.42
C GLU A 409 -23.27 3.47 -20.06
N ILE A 410 -22.00 3.79 -19.78
CA ILE A 410 -21.58 4.50 -18.57
C ILE A 410 -22.32 5.86 -18.48
N ASN A 411 -22.36 6.62 -19.57
CA ASN A 411 -22.90 7.96 -19.61
C ASN A 411 -24.45 8.01 -19.60
N THR A 412 -25.16 6.92 -19.91
CA THR A 412 -26.63 6.89 -19.84
C THR A 412 -27.18 6.97 -18.44
N SER A 413 -26.35 6.68 -17.45
CA SER A 413 -26.73 6.69 -16.04
C SER A 413 -26.28 7.97 -15.35
N LYS A 414 -26.81 9.11 -15.80
CA LYS A 414 -26.45 10.43 -15.28
C LYS A 414 -27.16 10.70 -13.97
N ALA A 415 -26.53 11.50 -13.11
CA ALA A 415 -27.20 12.08 -11.95
C ALA A 415 -28.29 13.02 -12.45
N VAL A 416 -29.47 12.91 -11.85
CA VAL A 416 -30.61 13.77 -12.14
C VAL A 416 -30.93 14.59 -10.90
N TYR A 417 -30.98 15.90 -11.03
CA TYR A 417 -31.45 16.79 -9.99
C TYR A 417 -32.97 16.88 -10.06
N THR A 418 -33.62 16.61 -8.95
CA THR A 418 -35.07 16.80 -8.74
C THR A 418 -35.29 17.81 -7.64
N GLU A 419 -36.54 18.31 -7.49
CA GLU A 419 -36.92 19.16 -6.35
C GLU A 419 -36.68 18.49 -4.99
N ALA A 420 -36.61 17.16 -4.96
CA ALA A 420 -36.34 16.36 -3.76
C ALA A 420 -34.82 16.09 -3.50
N GLY A 421 -33.95 16.56 -4.39
CA GLY A 421 -32.50 16.34 -4.31
C GLY A 421 -31.90 15.58 -5.52
N MET A 422 -30.64 15.26 -5.44
CA MET A 422 -29.93 14.53 -6.48
C MET A 422 -30.28 13.03 -6.44
N VAL A 423 -30.63 12.48 -7.59
CA VAL A 423 -30.89 11.06 -7.77
C VAL A 423 -29.83 10.51 -8.72
N ASN A 424 -28.90 9.72 -8.20
CA ASN A 424 -27.96 8.99 -9.01
C ASN A 424 -28.55 7.63 -9.40
N SER A 425 -28.35 7.25 -10.66
CA SER A 425 -28.73 5.94 -11.17
C SER A 425 -27.61 5.38 -12.06
N GLY A 426 -27.42 4.07 -12.03
CA GLY A 426 -26.49 3.37 -12.90
C GLY A 426 -25.01 3.51 -12.51
N TYR A 427 -24.17 3.98 -13.45
CA TYR A 427 -22.72 3.93 -13.33
C TYR A 427 -22.06 5.17 -12.69
N SER A 428 -22.83 6.19 -12.33
CA SER A 428 -22.27 7.37 -11.65
C SER A 428 -21.75 6.99 -10.26
N ASP A 429 -20.53 7.42 -9.94
CA ASP A 429 -19.82 7.07 -8.69
C ASP A 429 -19.61 5.56 -8.45
N CYS A 430 -19.76 4.74 -9.49
CA CYS A 430 -19.52 3.30 -9.37
C CYS A 430 -18.05 2.97 -9.24
N THR A 431 -17.76 1.92 -8.52
CA THR A 431 -16.44 1.30 -8.51
C THR A 431 -16.28 0.39 -9.73
N VAL A 432 -15.22 0.59 -10.48
CA VAL A 432 -14.79 -0.29 -11.57
C VAL A 432 -13.64 -1.15 -11.06
N ARG A 433 -13.79 -2.45 -11.14
CA ARG A 433 -12.72 -3.40 -10.87
C ARG A 433 -12.31 -4.09 -12.15
N ILE A 434 -11.03 -4.02 -12.47
CA ILE A 434 -10.42 -4.71 -13.60
C ILE A 434 -9.56 -5.82 -13.04
N THR A 435 -9.68 -7.02 -13.58
CA THR A 435 -8.83 -8.15 -13.21
C THR A 435 -8.24 -8.80 -14.44
N TYR A 436 -7.00 -9.22 -14.33
CA TYR A 436 -6.26 -9.98 -15.34
C TYR A 436 -5.13 -10.74 -14.66
N ALA A 437 -4.49 -11.68 -15.37
CA ALA A 437 -3.38 -12.44 -14.85
C ALA A 437 -2.11 -12.26 -15.70
N ALA A 438 -0.97 -12.42 -15.06
CA ALA A 438 0.34 -12.42 -15.68
C ALA A 438 1.22 -13.51 -15.05
N THR A 439 2.24 -13.94 -15.77
CA THR A 439 3.19 -14.97 -15.32
C THR A 439 4.55 -14.34 -15.06
N VAL A 440 5.14 -14.62 -13.90
CA VAL A 440 6.52 -14.28 -13.60
C VAL A 440 7.44 -15.12 -14.48
N ASN A 441 8.38 -14.49 -15.16
CA ASN A 441 9.25 -15.17 -16.12
C ASN A 441 10.71 -15.01 -15.74
N SER A 442 11.54 -15.95 -16.23
CA SER A 442 12.98 -15.98 -16.02
C SER A 442 13.78 -15.20 -17.06
N ASP A 443 13.19 -14.17 -17.69
CA ASP A 443 13.93 -13.33 -18.64
C ASP A 443 15.18 -12.76 -17.96
N ALA A 444 16.28 -12.66 -18.69
CA ALA A 444 17.55 -12.10 -18.22
C ALA A 444 17.46 -10.65 -17.70
N SER A 445 16.32 -10.03 -17.83
CA SER A 445 16.03 -8.69 -17.33
C SER A 445 15.21 -8.66 -16.05
N VAL A 446 14.84 -9.81 -15.49
CA VAL A 446 14.15 -9.88 -14.18
C VAL A 446 15.09 -9.29 -13.12
N VAL A 447 14.54 -8.40 -12.31
CA VAL A 447 15.26 -7.82 -11.18
C VAL A 447 14.92 -8.64 -9.95
N TYR A 448 15.94 -9.30 -9.39
CA TYR A 448 15.83 -10.03 -8.13
C TYR A 448 16.20 -9.12 -6.96
N GLY A 449 15.56 -9.30 -5.82
CA GLY A 449 15.85 -8.54 -4.61
C GLY A 449 14.91 -7.35 -4.37
N ASP A 450 15.38 -6.40 -3.58
CA ASP A 450 14.55 -5.31 -3.03
C ASP A 450 14.00 -4.32 -4.06
N ASP A 451 14.54 -4.25 -5.27
CA ASP A 451 13.99 -3.39 -6.33
C ASP A 451 12.67 -3.93 -6.89
N GLY A 452 12.49 -5.26 -6.87
CA GLY A 452 11.27 -5.91 -7.32
C GLY A 452 10.99 -5.74 -8.82
N ASN A 453 9.84 -6.25 -9.24
CA ASN A 453 9.34 -6.17 -10.62
C ASN A 453 8.07 -5.33 -10.63
N PRO A 454 8.13 -4.03 -11.00
CA PRO A 454 6.99 -3.16 -11.00
C PRO A 454 6.00 -3.50 -12.14
N ASN A 455 4.74 -3.25 -11.85
CA ASN A 455 3.67 -3.12 -12.81
C ASN A 455 2.96 -1.80 -12.53
N GLU A 456 3.09 -0.84 -13.43
CA GLU A 456 2.52 0.48 -13.32
C GLU A 456 1.24 0.60 -14.15
N VAL A 457 0.23 1.29 -13.65
CA VAL A 457 -0.99 1.63 -14.40
C VAL A 457 -1.19 3.13 -14.48
N VAL A 458 -1.52 3.62 -15.65
CA VAL A 458 -1.95 5.00 -15.90
C VAL A 458 -3.42 4.98 -16.32
N LEU A 459 -4.28 5.65 -15.57
CA LEU A 459 -5.64 5.95 -15.99
C LEU A 459 -5.64 7.30 -16.69
N THR A 460 -6.16 7.33 -17.90
CA THR A 460 -6.40 8.57 -18.67
C THR A 460 -7.89 8.74 -18.89
N TRP A 461 -8.44 9.91 -18.57
CA TRP A 461 -9.85 10.19 -18.81
C TRP A 461 -10.07 11.62 -19.32
N LYS A 462 -11.20 11.82 -19.98
CA LYS A 462 -11.64 13.14 -20.47
C LYS A 462 -13.14 13.26 -20.37
N ARG A 463 -13.62 14.45 -20.03
CA ARG A 463 -15.03 14.82 -20.06
C ARG A 463 -15.34 15.69 -21.27
N SER A 464 -16.60 15.71 -21.69
CA SER A 464 -17.07 16.58 -22.78
C SER A 464 -16.94 18.08 -22.44
N SER A 465 -16.93 18.43 -21.16
CA SER A 465 -16.76 19.80 -20.67
C SER A 465 -15.31 20.24 -20.53
N GLN A 466 -14.34 19.39 -20.85
CA GLN A 466 -12.91 19.67 -20.73
C GLN A 466 -12.21 19.55 -22.06
N ASP A 467 -11.24 20.42 -22.33
CA ASP A 467 -10.41 20.39 -23.54
C ASP A 467 -9.13 19.58 -23.39
N TYR A 468 -8.91 18.99 -22.22
CA TYR A 468 -7.70 18.27 -21.84
C TYR A 468 -8.00 16.88 -21.27
N TYR A 469 -6.97 16.04 -21.21
CA TYR A 469 -7.01 14.73 -20.56
C TYR A 469 -6.39 14.81 -19.19
N ASP A 470 -7.05 14.23 -18.21
CA ASP A 470 -6.50 14.02 -16.86
C ASP A 470 -5.90 12.63 -16.74
N THR A 471 -4.93 12.46 -15.84
CA THR A 471 -4.25 11.19 -15.58
C THR A 471 -4.13 10.89 -14.09
N LEU A 472 -4.16 9.61 -13.75
CA LEU A 472 -3.79 9.06 -12.46
C LEU A 472 -2.81 7.92 -12.67
N VAL A 473 -1.92 7.69 -11.70
CA VAL A 473 -0.92 6.62 -11.75
C VAL A 473 -0.94 5.86 -10.44
N ASP A 474 -0.76 4.55 -10.53
CA ASP A 474 -0.51 3.66 -9.38
C ASP A 474 0.31 2.45 -9.81
N ASP A 475 0.95 1.75 -8.88
CA ASP A 475 1.78 0.60 -9.15
C ASP A 475 1.64 -0.53 -8.13
N ALA A 476 2.13 -1.69 -8.50
CA ALA A 476 2.28 -2.85 -7.63
C ALA A 476 3.53 -3.63 -8.02
N HIS A 477 4.21 -4.22 -7.03
CA HIS A 477 5.52 -4.85 -7.21
C HIS A 477 5.50 -6.34 -6.86
N VAL A 478 6.04 -7.17 -7.76
CA VAL A 478 6.34 -8.59 -7.50
C VAL A 478 7.81 -8.76 -7.21
N TYR A 479 8.13 -9.50 -6.16
CA TYR A 479 9.50 -9.74 -5.72
C TYR A 479 9.87 -11.20 -5.89
N THR A 480 11.10 -11.42 -6.35
CA THR A 480 11.72 -12.73 -6.47
C THR A 480 13.14 -12.68 -5.91
N TYR A 481 13.65 -13.82 -5.45
CA TYR A 481 14.92 -13.93 -4.78
C TYR A 481 15.72 -15.13 -5.28
N GLY A 482 16.93 -15.28 -4.76
CA GLY A 482 17.79 -16.39 -5.07
C GLY A 482 18.49 -16.99 -3.84
N ILE A 483 19.13 -18.11 -4.06
CA ILE A 483 20.04 -18.75 -3.11
C ILE A 483 21.38 -19.00 -3.82
N GLU A 484 22.48 -18.50 -3.23
CA GLU A 484 23.83 -18.81 -3.66
C GLU A 484 24.50 -19.79 -2.70
N LEU A 485 24.64 -21.04 -3.10
CA LEU A 485 25.36 -22.06 -2.35
C LEU A 485 26.81 -22.18 -2.90
N THR A 486 27.79 -21.89 -2.06
CA THR A 486 29.22 -22.16 -2.36
C THR A 486 29.61 -23.53 -1.82
N LYS A 487 30.00 -24.43 -2.71
CA LYS A 487 30.52 -25.79 -2.36
C LYS A 487 32.03 -25.77 -2.23
N LEU A 488 32.47 -26.24 -1.08
CA LEU A 488 33.90 -26.41 -0.80
C LEU A 488 34.22 -27.85 -0.38
N PHE A 489 35.48 -28.22 -0.56
CA PHE A 489 36.05 -29.44 -0.02
C PHE A 489 37.19 -29.10 0.94
N SER A 490 37.31 -29.81 2.05
CA SER A 490 38.26 -29.49 3.12
C SER A 490 39.71 -29.43 2.71
N ASP A 491 40.08 -30.14 1.64
CA ASP A 491 41.42 -30.20 1.06
C ASP A 491 41.53 -29.55 -0.34
N GLY A 492 40.44 -29.00 -0.84
CA GLY A 492 40.34 -28.31 -2.13
C GLY A 492 40.44 -29.24 -3.36
N LYS A 493 40.30 -30.59 -3.21
CA LYS A 493 40.54 -31.54 -4.28
C LYS A 493 39.32 -32.29 -4.80
N GLY A 494 38.16 -32.09 -4.20
CA GLY A 494 36.94 -32.80 -4.60
C GLY A 494 36.44 -32.38 -5.98
N ASP A 495 35.75 -33.30 -6.63
CA ASP A 495 35.15 -33.12 -7.95
C ASP A 495 33.74 -32.58 -7.81
N PHE A 496 33.50 -31.33 -8.22
CA PHE A 496 32.19 -30.67 -8.16
C PHE A 496 31.09 -31.36 -8.98
N SER A 497 31.48 -31.99 -10.11
CA SER A 497 30.54 -32.70 -11.00
C SER A 497 29.89 -33.94 -10.36
N LYS A 498 30.42 -34.40 -9.24
CA LYS A 498 29.89 -35.55 -8.47
C LYS A 498 28.94 -35.13 -7.35
N VAL A 499 28.81 -33.85 -7.10
CA VAL A 499 27.96 -33.33 -6.03
C VAL A 499 26.56 -33.03 -6.57
N GLU A 500 25.53 -33.49 -5.86
CA GLU A 500 24.14 -33.22 -6.21
C GLU A 500 23.37 -32.68 -4.98
N PHE A 501 22.67 -31.58 -5.18
CA PHE A 501 21.73 -31.04 -4.23
C PHE A 501 20.31 -31.13 -4.75
N LEU A 502 19.35 -31.17 -3.82
CA LEU A 502 17.91 -30.97 -4.05
C LEU A 502 17.46 -29.76 -3.29
N LEU A 503 16.58 -28.98 -3.86
CA LEU A 503 15.93 -27.85 -3.23
C LEU A 503 14.45 -28.14 -3.11
N ARG A 504 13.93 -28.03 -1.89
CA ARG A 504 12.51 -28.17 -1.59
C ARG A 504 12.00 -26.90 -0.92
N ASN A 505 10.95 -26.33 -1.47
CA ASN A 505 10.15 -25.36 -0.74
C ASN A 505 9.38 -26.15 0.36
N LYS A 506 9.66 -25.84 1.62
CA LYS A 506 9.05 -26.53 2.76
C LYS A 506 7.73 -25.90 3.13
N THR A 507 7.57 -24.59 2.96
CA THR A 507 6.33 -23.87 3.24
C THR A 507 5.20 -24.44 2.38
N ASP A 508 5.41 -24.53 1.07
CA ASP A 508 4.41 -24.95 0.09
C ASP A 508 4.39 -26.45 -0.16
N GLY A 509 5.48 -27.11 0.17
CA GLY A 509 5.58 -28.56 0.15
C GLY A 509 6.00 -29.17 -1.18
N TYR A 510 6.53 -28.39 -2.14
CA TYR A 510 6.99 -28.85 -3.44
C TYR A 510 8.52 -28.91 -3.56
N TYR A 511 9.03 -29.54 -4.62
CA TYR A 511 10.43 -29.53 -5.02
C TYR A 511 10.61 -28.57 -6.19
N VAL A 512 11.68 -27.80 -6.15
CA VAL A 512 12.02 -26.82 -7.19
C VAL A 512 12.50 -27.53 -8.46
N LYS A 513 11.98 -27.09 -9.60
CA LYS A 513 12.42 -27.46 -10.93
C LYS A 513 13.03 -26.25 -11.61
N ALA A 514 14.27 -26.38 -12.08
CA ALA A 514 15.03 -25.29 -12.67
C ALA A 514 15.84 -25.77 -13.85
N VAL A 515 16.24 -24.86 -14.72
CA VAL A 515 17.10 -25.08 -15.87
C VAL A 515 18.41 -24.31 -15.68
N LEU A 516 19.54 -24.99 -15.93
CA LEU A 516 20.86 -24.36 -15.90
C LEU A 516 21.06 -23.56 -17.20
N ASP A 517 21.34 -22.29 -17.06
CA ASP A 517 21.97 -21.52 -18.13
C ASP A 517 23.50 -21.78 -18.11
N GLU A 518 23.97 -22.51 -19.09
CA GLU A 518 25.39 -22.87 -19.18
C GLU A 518 26.34 -21.67 -19.41
N ALA A 519 25.77 -20.54 -19.92
CA ALA A 519 26.59 -19.36 -20.19
C ALA A 519 26.90 -18.58 -18.90
N THR A 520 25.94 -18.51 -17.97
CA THR A 520 26.07 -17.78 -16.70
C THR A 520 26.41 -18.71 -15.53
N GLY A 521 26.08 -20.00 -15.63
CA GLY A 521 26.17 -20.96 -14.53
C GLY A 521 25.08 -20.79 -13.48
N ILE A 522 23.94 -20.19 -13.84
CA ILE A 522 22.81 -19.91 -12.97
C ILE A 522 21.66 -20.87 -13.29
N TYR A 523 21.02 -21.40 -12.26
CA TYR A 523 19.79 -22.16 -12.39
C TYR A 523 18.59 -21.19 -12.25
N TYR A 524 17.76 -21.12 -13.28
CA TYR A 524 16.51 -20.37 -13.25
C TYR A 524 15.35 -21.33 -12.98
N VAL A 525 14.54 -21.00 -11.99
CA VAL A 525 13.31 -21.76 -11.68
C VAL A 525 12.36 -21.68 -12.87
N THR A 526 11.73 -22.80 -13.20
CA THR A 526 10.80 -22.87 -14.34
C THR A 526 9.48 -23.54 -13.99
N ASP A 527 9.44 -24.26 -12.88
CA ASP A 527 8.28 -25.02 -12.45
C ASP A 527 8.52 -25.60 -11.05
N HIS A 528 7.51 -26.17 -10.44
CA HIS A 528 7.60 -26.92 -9.19
C HIS A 528 6.94 -28.31 -9.35
N VAL A 529 7.45 -29.28 -8.60
CA VAL A 529 7.00 -30.67 -8.71
C VAL A 529 6.80 -31.28 -7.32
N ASN A 530 5.77 -32.12 -7.20
CA ASN A 530 5.43 -32.76 -5.93
C ASN A 530 6.29 -34.01 -5.64
N LYS A 531 7.01 -34.54 -6.64
CA LYS A 531 7.79 -35.77 -6.47
C LYS A 531 9.27 -35.50 -6.53
N LYS A 532 9.98 -35.95 -5.50
CA LYS A 532 11.44 -35.85 -5.38
C LYS A 532 12.19 -36.38 -6.61
N ALA A 533 11.64 -37.37 -7.33
CA ALA A 533 12.26 -37.94 -8.51
C ALA A 533 12.24 -37.02 -9.75
N GLU A 534 11.30 -36.08 -9.78
CA GLU A 534 11.08 -35.14 -10.89
C GLU A 534 11.81 -33.80 -10.67
N ALA A 535 12.34 -33.59 -9.46
CA ALA A 535 13.05 -32.37 -9.06
C ALA A 535 14.40 -32.24 -9.78
N THR A 536 14.84 -31.01 -9.99
CA THR A 536 16.16 -30.70 -10.52
C THR A 536 17.24 -31.18 -9.56
N ARG A 537 18.29 -31.83 -10.12
CA ARG A 537 19.54 -32.14 -9.43
C ARG A 537 20.50 -31.00 -9.65
N PHE A 538 20.65 -30.15 -8.64
CA PHE A 538 21.54 -29.01 -8.69
C PHE A 538 23.00 -29.51 -8.53
N VAL A 539 23.84 -29.27 -9.51
CA VAL A 539 25.25 -29.61 -9.51
C VAL A 539 26.05 -28.33 -9.47
N PRO A 540 27.05 -28.20 -8.58
CA PRO A 540 27.91 -27.02 -8.57
C PRO A 540 28.64 -26.87 -9.90
N VAL A 541 28.70 -25.65 -10.41
CA VAL A 541 29.39 -25.34 -11.68
C VAL A 541 30.85 -25.63 -11.56
N ASP A 542 31.48 -26.27 -12.58
CA ASP A 542 32.90 -26.69 -12.53
C ASP A 542 33.85 -25.73 -13.24
N ALA A 543 33.34 -24.65 -13.86
CA ALA A 543 34.16 -23.70 -14.62
C ALA A 543 33.65 -22.26 -14.46
N GLY A 544 34.47 -21.29 -14.86
CA GLY A 544 34.12 -19.87 -14.85
C GLY A 544 34.10 -19.24 -13.45
N ASP A 545 33.50 -18.09 -13.37
CA ASP A 545 33.38 -17.28 -12.13
C ASP A 545 32.47 -17.91 -11.09
N SER A 546 31.54 -18.75 -11.54
CA SER A 546 30.59 -19.50 -10.68
C SER A 546 31.12 -20.87 -10.26
N LYS A 547 32.42 -21.16 -10.48
CA LYS A 547 33.01 -22.44 -10.12
C LYS A 547 32.83 -22.79 -8.65
N GLY A 548 32.29 -23.99 -8.39
CA GLY A 548 31.96 -24.47 -7.05
C GLY A 548 30.67 -23.90 -6.48
N LYS A 549 29.87 -23.13 -7.25
CA LYS A 549 28.62 -22.56 -6.81
C LYS A 549 27.42 -23.28 -7.41
N VAL A 550 26.31 -23.27 -6.67
CA VAL A 550 24.95 -23.52 -7.14
C VAL A 550 24.20 -22.22 -6.87
N ILE A 551 23.87 -21.50 -7.91
CA ILE A 551 23.09 -20.26 -7.84
C ILE A 551 21.70 -20.58 -8.39
N VAL A 552 20.67 -20.40 -7.58
CA VAL A 552 19.27 -20.62 -7.98
C VAL A 552 18.54 -19.31 -7.88
N LYS A 553 17.93 -18.86 -8.96
CA LYS A 553 17.15 -17.62 -9.04
C LYS A 553 15.69 -17.92 -9.39
N GLY A 554 14.78 -17.00 -8.99
CA GLY A 554 13.34 -17.13 -9.20
C GLY A 554 12.64 -17.86 -8.04
N LEU A 555 13.01 -17.56 -6.81
CA LEU A 555 12.45 -18.09 -5.58
C LEU A 555 11.63 -16.98 -4.88
N GLU A 556 10.62 -17.36 -4.16
CA GLU A 556 9.80 -16.48 -3.31
C GLU A 556 10.28 -16.45 -1.85
N ASP A 557 9.61 -15.70 -0.99
CA ASP A 557 9.93 -15.61 0.44
C ASP A 557 9.36 -16.80 1.22
N ASP A 558 10.19 -17.82 1.41
CA ASP A 558 9.78 -19.06 2.02
C ASP A 558 10.90 -19.76 2.80
N GLU A 559 10.54 -20.87 3.45
CA GLU A 559 11.51 -21.82 4.03
C GLU A 559 11.86 -22.88 2.99
N TYR A 560 13.11 -22.85 2.55
CA TYR A 560 13.72 -23.83 1.64
C TYR A 560 14.58 -24.81 2.40
N VAL A 561 14.53 -26.09 1.98
CA VAL A 561 15.35 -27.16 2.52
C VAL A 561 16.29 -27.66 1.42
N ILE A 562 17.59 -27.55 1.65
CA ILE A 562 18.64 -28.00 0.76
C ILE A 562 19.17 -29.35 1.26
N GLU A 563 19.02 -30.41 0.46
CA GLU A 563 19.49 -31.77 0.76
C GLU A 563 20.66 -32.11 -0.17
N GLU A 564 21.85 -32.39 0.37
CA GLU A 564 22.93 -32.97 -0.40
C GLU A 564 22.65 -34.47 -0.61
N THR A 565 22.42 -34.89 -1.84
CA THR A 565 22.09 -36.29 -2.18
C THR A 565 23.28 -37.11 -2.64
N LYS A 566 24.32 -36.44 -3.15
CA LYS A 566 25.62 -37.04 -3.51
C LYS A 566 26.76 -36.08 -3.23
N THR A 567 27.92 -36.63 -2.96
CA THR A 567 29.20 -35.91 -2.89
C THR A 567 30.31 -36.66 -3.62
N ALA A 568 31.47 -36.03 -3.77
CA ALA A 568 32.64 -36.64 -4.40
C ALA A 568 33.17 -37.86 -3.61
N ASP A 569 33.78 -38.80 -4.28
CA ASP A 569 34.37 -39.99 -3.66
C ASP A 569 35.42 -39.60 -2.62
N GLY A 570 35.40 -40.23 -1.47
CA GLY A 570 36.31 -39.95 -0.36
C GLY A 570 35.86 -38.82 0.56
N TYR A 571 34.71 -38.19 0.31
CA TYR A 571 34.16 -37.12 1.15
C TYR A 571 32.86 -37.55 1.83
N THR A 572 32.55 -36.89 2.94
CA THR A 572 31.35 -37.18 3.74
C THR A 572 30.18 -36.31 3.30
N LEU A 573 29.02 -36.91 3.11
CA LEU A 573 27.75 -36.23 2.90
C LEU A 573 27.35 -35.41 4.12
N LEU A 574 26.57 -34.36 3.91
CA LEU A 574 25.90 -33.64 4.98
C LEU A 574 24.98 -34.58 5.79
N LYS A 575 25.07 -34.50 7.12
CA LYS A 575 24.22 -35.30 8.01
C LYS A 575 22.78 -34.83 8.06
N LYS A 576 22.56 -33.56 7.83
CA LYS A 576 21.24 -32.90 7.88
C LYS A 576 21.10 -31.99 6.67
N ALA A 577 19.88 -31.91 6.17
CA ALA A 577 19.54 -30.87 5.22
C ALA A 577 19.65 -29.49 5.89
N ILE A 578 19.96 -28.48 5.09
CA ILE A 578 20.12 -27.09 5.53
C ILE A 578 18.79 -26.38 5.30
N SER A 579 18.35 -25.61 6.29
CA SER A 579 17.19 -24.74 6.18
C SER A 579 17.65 -23.33 5.79
N VAL A 580 17.11 -22.78 4.70
CA VAL A 580 17.26 -21.39 4.29
C VAL A 580 15.88 -20.75 4.36
N VAL A 581 15.74 -19.69 5.13
CA VAL A 581 14.48 -18.94 5.21
C VAL A 581 14.71 -17.56 4.61
N ILE A 582 13.96 -17.22 3.58
CA ILE A 582 13.87 -15.87 3.04
C ILE A 582 12.61 -15.24 3.64
N SER A 583 12.71 -14.07 4.19
CA SER A 583 11.61 -13.36 4.85
C SER A 583 11.61 -11.91 4.45
N GLN A 584 10.45 -11.28 4.50
CA GLN A 584 10.26 -9.92 4.07
C GLN A 584 9.71 -9.02 5.14
N LYS A 585 9.99 -7.75 4.98
CA LYS A 585 9.41 -6.67 5.77
C LYS A 585 8.89 -5.59 4.83
N GLU A 586 7.60 -5.29 4.96
CA GLU A 586 7.00 -4.18 4.25
C GLU A 586 7.46 -2.84 4.83
N SER A 587 7.71 -1.90 3.96
CA SER A 587 7.94 -0.49 4.24
C SER A 587 7.10 0.36 3.28
N THR A 588 6.91 1.62 3.64
CA THR A 588 6.22 2.59 2.78
C THR A 588 7.21 3.65 2.36
N ALA A 589 7.36 3.88 1.06
CA ALA A 589 8.03 5.02 0.50
C ALA A 589 7.02 5.97 -0.11
N VAL A 590 7.22 7.26 0.05
CA VAL A 590 6.40 8.30 -0.60
C VAL A 590 7.22 8.87 -1.73
N CYS A 591 6.70 8.77 -2.94
CA CYS A 591 7.33 9.32 -4.15
C CYS A 591 6.44 10.40 -4.75
N ASP A 592 7.07 11.44 -5.28
CA ASP A 592 6.39 12.44 -6.12
C ASP A 592 6.43 11.95 -7.57
N ILE A 593 5.25 11.75 -8.15
CA ILE A 593 5.14 11.48 -9.59
C ILE A 593 4.81 12.78 -10.30
N TYR A 594 5.61 13.12 -11.28
CA TYR A 594 5.42 14.29 -12.12
C TYR A 594 4.64 13.94 -13.37
N ALA A 595 3.78 14.84 -13.83
CA ALA A 595 3.05 14.67 -15.08
C ALA A 595 4.00 14.43 -16.28
N SER A 596 5.24 14.95 -16.23
CA SER A 596 6.28 14.68 -17.23
C SER A 596 6.66 13.21 -17.35
N ASP A 597 6.62 12.46 -16.26
CA ASP A 597 7.01 11.06 -16.23
C ASP A 597 5.91 10.20 -16.89
N VAL A 598 4.66 10.52 -16.56
CA VAL A 598 3.48 9.91 -17.20
C VAL A 598 3.44 10.24 -18.70
N LEU A 599 3.74 11.49 -19.08
CA LEU A 599 3.78 11.93 -20.48
C LEU A 599 4.80 11.12 -21.28
N GLY A 600 5.95 10.80 -20.71
CA GLY A 600 6.99 9.98 -21.33
C GLY A 600 6.52 8.57 -21.70
N LEU A 601 5.69 7.96 -20.88
CA LEU A 601 5.09 6.64 -21.13
C LEU A 601 4.08 6.70 -22.29
N ILE A 602 3.27 7.76 -22.35
CA ILE A 602 2.20 7.93 -23.34
C ILE A 602 2.73 8.42 -24.70
N GLN A 603 3.67 9.36 -24.72
CA GLN A 603 4.20 9.97 -25.95
C GLN A 603 4.88 8.99 -26.90
N ASN A 604 5.45 7.92 -26.37
CA ASN A 604 6.17 6.93 -27.17
C ASN A 604 5.28 5.83 -27.72
N ASP A 605 4.01 5.79 -27.36
CA ASP A 605 3.07 4.80 -27.87
C ASP A 605 2.21 5.39 -29.01
N PRO A 606 2.33 4.85 -30.24
CA PRO A 606 1.57 5.35 -31.41
C PRO A 606 0.05 5.33 -31.22
N ARG A 607 -0.46 4.51 -30.29
CA ARG A 607 -1.90 4.41 -29.99
C ARG A 607 -2.45 5.65 -29.31
N TYR A 608 -1.59 6.40 -28.62
CA TYR A 608 -1.93 7.65 -27.94
C TYR A 608 -1.61 8.90 -28.76
N ALA A 609 -1.04 8.73 -29.95
CA ALA A 609 -0.78 9.85 -30.86
C ALA A 609 -2.06 10.66 -31.14
N THR A 610 -3.22 10.02 -31.13
CA THR A 610 -4.53 10.67 -31.27
C THR A 610 -4.86 11.48 -30.01
N ILE A 611 -4.65 10.94 -28.82
CA ILE A 611 -4.90 11.62 -27.54
C ILE A 611 -3.99 12.83 -27.38
N ILE A 612 -2.70 12.69 -27.75
CA ILE A 612 -1.71 13.76 -27.64
C ILE A 612 -1.89 14.82 -28.74
N ASN A 613 -2.32 14.43 -29.93
CA ASN A 613 -2.43 15.32 -31.09
C ASN A 613 -3.82 15.95 -31.29
N ASP A 614 -4.83 15.49 -30.56
CA ASP A 614 -6.21 15.95 -30.76
C ASP A 614 -6.57 17.18 -29.90
N THR A 615 -5.68 18.11 -29.70
CA THR A 615 -5.76 19.38 -28.97
C THR A 615 -4.81 19.49 -27.79
N GLY A 616 -3.86 18.64 -27.76
CA GLY A 616 -2.94 18.99 -26.98
C GLY A 616 -2.58 18.44 -25.68
N ASP A 617 -2.83 19.09 -24.74
CA ASP A 617 -2.09 19.01 -23.51
C ASP A 617 -2.74 18.01 -22.56
N LEU A 618 -1.97 17.00 -22.14
CA LEU A 618 -2.21 16.35 -20.85
C LEU A 618 -2.23 17.46 -19.79
N HIS A 619 -3.28 17.50 -19.01
CA HIS A 619 -3.33 18.41 -17.89
C HIS A 619 -2.14 18.16 -16.99
N ASN A 620 -1.38 19.20 -16.76
CA ASN A 620 -0.23 19.15 -15.86
C ASN A 620 -0.76 19.04 -14.44
N MET A 621 -1.08 17.81 -14.02
CA MET A 621 -1.55 17.52 -12.68
C MET A 621 -0.48 17.96 -11.68
N PRO A 622 -0.84 18.68 -10.62
CA PRO A 622 0.10 18.93 -9.54
C PRO A 622 0.61 17.61 -8.98
N GLN A 623 1.83 17.64 -8.47
CA GLN A 623 2.52 16.50 -7.91
C GLN A 623 1.59 15.63 -7.06
N LYS A 624 1.45 14.36 -7.44
CA LYS A 624 0.77 13.38 -6.60
C LYS A 624 1.81 12.67 -5.76
N HIS A 625 1.55 12.62 -4.46
CA HIS A 625 2.26 11.70 -3.59
C HIS A 625 1.70 10.31 -3.84
N LEU A 626 2.49 9.45 -4.46
CA LEU A 626 2.19 8.03 -4.54
C LEU A 626 2.86 7.33 -3.37
N GLU A 627 2.10 6.62 -2.56
CA GLU A 627 2.65 5.74 -1.53
C GLU A 627 3.04 4.42 -2.17
N HIS A 628 4.34 4.21 -2.39
CA HIS A 628 4.84 2.89 -2.77
C HIS A 628 4.97 1.99 -1.54
N LYS A 629 4.39 0.82 -1.62
CA LYS A 629 4.70 -0.26 -0.69
C LYS A 629 5.88 -1.04 -1.25
N LEU A 630 6.92 -1.20 -0.44
CA LEU A 630 8.15 -1.88 -0.81
C LEU A 630 8.41 -3.02 0.18
N LEU A 631 8.99 -4.11 -0.32
CA LEU A 631 9.45 -5.22 0.51
C LEU A 631 10.98 -5.19 0.61
N THR A 632 11.49 -5.40 1.81
CA THR A 632 12.92 -5.57 2.06
C THR A 632 13.16 -6.98 2.58
N ALA A 633 14.00 -7.73 1.88
CA ALA A 633 14.28 -9.10 2.24
C ALA A 633 15.37 -9.25 3.30
N SER A 634 15.30 -10.35 4.02
CA SER A 634 16.32 -10.84 4.92
C SER A 634 16.36 -12.37 4.87
N ALA A 635 17.52 -12.99 5.15
CA ALA A 635 17.61 -14.44 5.15
C ALA A 635 18.29 -14.99 6.39
N THR A 636 17.90 -16.22 6.75
CA THR A 636 18.59 -17.03 7.76
C THR A 636 19.00 -18.39 7.18
N VAL A 637 20.14 -18.90 7.59
CA VAL A 637 20.61 -20.25 7.27
C VAL A 637 20.73 -21.03 8.58
N ASP A 638 20.00 -22.11 8.72
CA ASP A 638 19.88 -22.90 9.96
C ASP A 638 19.59 -22.01 11.20
N GLY A 639 18.73 -20.98 11.01
CA GLY A 639 18.33 -20.03 12.05
C GLY A 639 19.35 -18.90 12.32
N ASN A 640 20.47 -18.84 11.62
CA ASN A 640 21.46 -17.78 11.76
C ASN A 640 21.25 -16.74 10.64
N GLN A 641 21.18 -15.46 11.03
CA GLN A 641 21.06 -14.36 10.08
C GLN A 641 22.28 -14.32 9.14
N VAL A 642 22.03 -14.16 7.85
CA VAL A 642 23.05 -13.95 6.82
C VAL A 642 22.83 -12.62 6.11
N ASN A 643 23.92 -12.01 5.63
CA ASN A 643 23.80 -10.83 4.76
C ASN A 643 23.52 -11.31 3.35
N MET A 644 22.40 -10.95 2.81
CA MET A 644 22.05 -11.28 1.43
C MET A 644 22.97 -10.54 0.45
N LEU A 645 23.18 -11.13 -0.70
CA LEU A 645 24.02 -10.58 -1.76
C LEU A 645 23.20 -9.64 -2.66
N GLU A 646 23.90 -8.75 -3.33
CA GLU A 646 23.36 -7.88 -4.38
C GLU A 646 23.36 -8.63 -5.73
N ASP A 647 22.35 -8.40 -6.55
CA ASP A 647 22.30 -8.85 -7.94
C ASP A 647 21.90 -7.71 -8.87
N ASN A 648 22.72 -7.43 -9.88
CA ASN A 648 22.49 -6.37 -10.88
C ASN A 648 22.18 -4.98 -10.29
N GLY A 649 22.69 -4.69 -9.09
CA GLY A 649 22.48 -3.43 -8.37
C GLY A 649 21.29 -3.43 -7.41
N SER A 650 20.47 -4.49 -7.42
CA SER A 650 19.40 -4.66 -6.45
C SER A 650 19.90 -5.30 -5.16
N SER A 651 19.57 -4.72 -4.02
CA SER A 651 20.00 -5.22 -2.72
C SER A 651 19.21 -6.46 -2.30
N ASN A 652 19.79 -7.25 -1.39
CA ASN A 652 19.15 -8.40 -0.76
C ASN A 652 18.54 -9.41 -1.76
N ALA A 653 19.25 -9.68 -2.84
CA ALA A 653 18.77 -10.54 -3.92
C ALA A 653 18.98 -12.04 -3.65
N GLU A 654 20.10 -12.43 -3.07
CA GLU A 654 20.45 -13.83 -2.90
C GLU A 654 20.88 -14.16 -1.47
N ALA A 655 20.36 -15.27 -0.92
CA ALA A 655 20.75 -15.80 0.38
C ALA A 655 22.04 -16.65 0.23
N PRO A 656 23.20 -16.21 0.77
CA PRO A 656 24.46 -16.95 0.63
C PRO A 656 24.60 -18.02 1.69
N LEU A 657 25.14 -19.17 1.29
CA LEU A 657 25.58 -20.21 2.22
C LEU A 657 26.80 -20.97 1.70
N THR A 658 27.51 -21.59 2.61
CA THR A 658 28.67 -22.41 2.27
C THR A 658 28.56 -23.83 2.79
N VAL A 659 28.78 -24.82 1.93
CA VAL A 659 28.79 -26.24 2.27
C VAL A 659 30.16 -26.79 2.12
N VAL A 660 30.73 -27.36 3.19
CA VAL A 660 32.07 -27.96 3.19
C VAL A 660 31.96 -29.46 3.44
N ASN A 661 32.41 -30.28 2.50
CA ASN A 661 32.57 -31.72 2.74
C ASN A 661 34.00 -32.03 3.15
N THR A 662 34.11 -32.85 4.19
CA THR A 662 35.40 -33.24 4.76
C THR A 662 35.85 -34.55 4.14
N SER A 663 37.14 -34.61 3.73
CA SER A 663 37.72 -35.86 3.28
C SER A 663 37.85 -36.85 4.43
N GLY A 664 37.44 -38.08 4.18
CA GLY A 664 37.63 -39.18 5.10
C GLY A 664 39.08 -39.68 5.12
N PHE A 665 39.37 -40.56 6.06
CA PHE A 665 40.63 -41.30 6.05
C PHE A 665 40.54 -42.43 4.99
N ASP A 666 41.26 -42.30 3.89
CA ASP A 666 41.40 -43.37 2.93
C ASP A 666 42.31 -44.46 3.54
N LEU A 667 41.76 -45.64 3.63
CA LEU A 667 42.58 -46.78 3.96
C LEU A 667 43.70 -46.89 2.89
N PRO A 668 44.95 -46.88 3.28
CA PRO A 668 45.99 -47.07 2.32
C PRO A 668 45.72 -48.38 1.54
N ALA A 669 45.88 -48.33 0.23
CA ALA A 669 45.71 -49.52 -0.63
C ALA A 669 46.70 -50.62 -0.17
N THR A 670 46.25 -51.34 0.85
CA THR A 670 47.02 -52.49 1.38
C THR A 670 46.73 -53.68 0.46
N GLY A 671 47.41 -53.78 -0.64
CA GLY A 671 47.24 -55.07 -1.31
C GLY A 671 47.82 -55.33 -2.63
N ASP A 672 48.36 -54.38 -3.37
CA ASP A 672 48.66 -54.74 -4.76
C ASP A 672 50.19 -54.76 -5.14
N HIS A 673 51.06 -54.08 -4.47
CA HIS A 673 52.47 -54.07 -4.83
C HIS A 673 53.42 -54.52 -3.71
N GLY A 674 52.97 -54.55 -2.45
CA GLY A 674 53.83 -54.90 -1.31
C GLY A 674 54.13 -56.41 -1.22
N VAL A 675 53.11 -57.23 -1.40
CA VAL A 675 53.25 -58.70 -1.14
C VAL A 675 54.08 -59.38 -2.16
N TRP A 676 54.03 -59.04 -3.44
CA TRP A 676 54.81 -59.65 -4.47
C TRP A 676 56.33 -59.15 -4.49
N MET A 677 56.55 -57.90 -4.11
CA MET A 677 57.91 -57.42 -3.89
C MET A 677 58.60 -58.15 -2.72
N TYR A 678 57.88 -58.35 -1.60
CA TYR A 678 58.44 -59.16 -0.49
C TYR A 678 58.55 -60.65 -0.86
N GLY A 679 57.58 -61.14 -1.66
CA GLY A 679 57.71 -62.50 -2.23
C GLY A 679 58.95 -62.65 -3.16
N LEU A 680 59.17 -61.69 -4.04
CA LEU A 680 60.32 -61.64 -4.89
C LEU A 680 61.68 -61.51 -4.10
N ALA A 681 61.71 -60.65 -3.10
CA ALA A 681 62.83 -60.49 -2.20
C ALA A 681 63.09 -61.76 -1.39
N GLY A 682 62.03 -62.44 -0.92
CA GLY A 682 62.16 -63.75 -0.25
C GLY A 682 62.67 -64.85 -1.16
N ILE A 683 62.22 -64.92 -2.40
CA ILE A 683 62.69 -65.87 -3.40
C ILE A 683 64.17 -65.58 -3.76
N LEU A 684 64.58 -64.33 -3.91
CA LEU A 684 65.93 -63.91 -4.13
C LEU A 684 66.88 -64.27 -2.95
N LEU A 685 66.44 -64.10 -1.72
CA LEU A 685 67.16 -64.49 -0.53
C LEU A 685 67.31 -66.02 -0.40
N MET A 686 66.23 -66.76 -0.71
CA MET A 686 66.31 -68.21 -0.72
C MET A 686 67.25 -68.76 -1.81
N THR A 687 67.20 -68.18 -3.00
CA THR A 687 68.13 -68.59 -4.08
C THR A 687 69.55 -68.20 -3.75
N ALA A 688 69.77 -67.04 -3.18
CA ALA A 688 71.15 -66.66 -2.74
C ALA A 688 71.65 -67.58 -1.62
N SER A 689 70.80 -67.97 -0.68
CA SER A 689 71.14 -68.93 0.39
C SER A 689 71.39 -70.30 -0.14
N ALA A 690 70.62 -70.79 -1.10
CA ALA A 690 70.82 -72.04 -1.76
C ALA A 690 72.16 -72.06 -2.57
N VAL A 691 72.48 -70.99 -3.27
CA VAL A 691 73.74 -70.81 -3.96
C VAL A 691 74.89 -70.76 -2.98
N CYS A 692 74.76 -70.07 -1.87
CA CYS A 692 75.76 -70.07 -0.81
C CYS A 692 76.04 -71.48 -0.21
N ILE A 693 74.95 -72.22 0.01
CA ILE A 693 75.06 -73.62 0.52
C ILE A 693 75.78 -74.50 -0.51
N VAL A 694 75.39 -74.43 -1.78
CA VAL A 694 76.02 -75.19 -2.84
C VAL A 694 77.51 -74.81 -3.01
N VAL A 695 77.85 -73.55 -2.92
CA VAL A 695 79.22 -73.04 -3.01
C VAL A 695 80.07 -73.49 -1.79
N THR A 696 79.47 -73.45 -0.61
CA THR A 696 80.13 -73.86 0.65
C THR A 696 80.34 -75.40 0.71
N THR A 697 79.33 -76.16 0.22
CA THR A 697 79.46 -77.65 0.19
C THR A 697 80.46 -78.08 -0.87
N ARG A 698 80.55 -77.38 -1.99
CA ARG A 698 81.57 -77.67 -3.00
C ARG A 698 83.01 -77.32 -2.54
N LYS A 699 83.22 -76.39 -1.64
CA LYS A 699 84.48 -76.05 -1.03
C LYS A 699 84.95 -77.02 0.04
N LYS A 700 84.09 -77.90 0.56
CA LYS A 700 84.44 -78.93 1.55
C LYS A 700 84.73 -80.33 0.90
N SER A 701 84.60 -80.45 -0.41
CA SER A 701 84.87 -81.69 -1.14
C SER A 701 86.01 -81.57 -2.12
N LYS A 702 87.01 -80.70 -1.84
CA LYS A 702 88.36 -80.66 -2.46
C LYS A 702 89.41 -80.84 -1.43
#